data_18db18d60abf905139dfb78b964a8043
#
_entry.id   18db18d60abf905139dfb78b964a8043
#
_cell.length_a   1.000
_cell.length_b   1.000
_cell.length_c   1.000
_cell.angle_alpha   90.00
_cell.angle_beta   90.00
_cell.angle_gamma   90.00
#
_symmetry.space_group_name_H-M   'P 1'
#
loop_
_entity.id
_entity.type
_entity.pdbx_description
1 polymer ?
#
loop_
_entity_poly.entity_id
_entity_poly.type
_entity_poly.pdbx_seq_one_letter_code
_entity_poly.pdbx_strand_id
1 'polypeptide(L)'
;MREAIQTLKEDKGLRAGIILFLTSSIIFVSTIGIKTEDIFSGAFFIQYAIAALYLIYLMTNLKGKFFTPFGCVVRNYHIILLLLFNLSAYSLNRTMYVFNESSAWLTCFLCIETLALLLHVLKPTKSQLLKNVLLFIFTASLIFNIYQTLIITPLYGIGVIASLFFGISLHVFVPLSFVICMLILIYNLSDSRLAKFSILSSIVIIIGICLTFSLEWAAIDSLTQKSHRDIHKPTYENEQREMPAWVSIAQQMDLNFVTERYLKSGMIYQECYDGTNFFWDGGSLRFEGQSTHDPLVTIATFFNGKPKLSEDIRLKILDYAYDSRHQSTDRFWSGLNLQTSDVITNVQFFPAYRLAYSELILRIHNDQFRNRSRWFSQEEAIYTFQIPEQSVVSSLSLWIEGEEAKARLTTKSKAENAYNTIVGREMRDPSVVYWMEGNKIRVRVFPCTPDEERQFKIGITSPLKFENGLLHYESITFKGPDFSKSNASINILGEDALSSIESASLDFEEDNGLLSWQGRYKPHWTISLTAEALADKPFLFNGKSYRIEPLEANTKPFKAGSIYIDLNKQWTDTELEEIFNMTKGTNLYACNANGQLVRINTSSDLTKLAKPNFSLFPFHKIKDIGNALVITKGNILTPNLSDLNDSAFKQHLFESFTKTDKRIKVFDLSKQASSYIKSLDEFQILDYYGGTLSELQQTIETSTFSAYSQKNDVVSIPTAQVQIRSESDVKVSSEAPDHLLRLFAYNKVMQGIGRNYFRNDFLEEELINTASTANIVTPISSLIVLETLKDYERFNIDENKDSLENASIKSSGAVPEPHEWAIIITLIFFLTFVWFKKVNLISSKW
;
A
#
# COMPACT_ATOMS: atom_id res chain seq x y z
N MET A 1 -19.08 13.69 -43.33
CA MET A 1 -17.74 13.14 -43.69
C MET A 1 -17.22 13.69 -44.99
N ARG A 2 -17.97 13.66 -46.11
CA ARG A 2 -17.54 14.23 -47.40
C ARG A 2 -17.31 15.74 -47.35
N GLU A 3 -18.19 16.52 -46.72
CA GLU A 3 -18.01 17.99 -46.53
C GLU A 3 -16.75 18.31 -45.66
N ALA A 4 -16.49 17.56 -44.55
CA ALA A 4 -15.30 17.74 -43.73
C ALA A 4 -14.00 17.45 -44.52
N ILE A 5 -14.01 16.42 -45.35
CA ILE A 5 -12.87 16.08 -46.23
C ILE A 5 -12.68 17.16 -47.29
N GLN A 6 -13.74 17.79 -47.80
CA GLN A 6 -13.66 18.86 -48.77
C GLN A 6 -13.09 20.14 -48.13
N THR A 7 -13.54 20.53 -46.94
CA THR A 7 -13.00 21.67 -46.16
C THR A 7 -11.51 21.47 -45.84
N LEU A 8 -11.10 20.25 -45.49
CA LEU A 8 -9.71 19.88 -45.27
C LEU A 8 -8.84 19.91 -46.52
N LYS A 9 -9.44 19.64 -47.70
CA LYS A 9 -8.74 19.75 -49.00
C LYS A 9 -8.49 21.19 -49.41
N GLU A 10 -9.43 22.08 -49.09
CA GLU A 10 -9.42 23.47 -49.51
C GLU A 10 -8.57 24.37 -48.59
N ASP A 11 -8.53 24.09 -47.29
CA ASP A 11 -7.75 24.89 -46.31
C ASP A 11 -6.42 24.19 -45.92
N LYS A 12 -5.32 24.67 -46.52
CA LYS A 12 -3.96 24.16 -46.26
C LYS A 12 -3.54 24.40 -44.82
N GLY A 13 -3.95 25.51 -44.22
CA GLY A 13 -3.63 25.87 -42.80
C GLY A 13 -4.29 24.91 -41.81
N LEU A 14 -5.60 24.65 -42.03
CA LEU A 14 -6.35 23.72 -41.19
C LEU A 14 -5.82 22.29 -41.30
N ARG A 15 -5.48 21.83 -42.49
CA ARG A 15 -4.90 20.52 -42.74
C ARG A 15 -3.55 20.36 -42.02
N ALA A 16 -2.63 21.33 -42.15
CA ALA A 16 -1.36 21.33 -41.46
C ALA A 16 -1.58 21.26 -39.93
N GLY A 17 -2.50 22.06 -39.39
CA GLY A 17 -2.82 22.07 -37.97
C GLY A 17 -3.34 20.74 -37.46
N ILE A 18 -4.25 20.06 -38.21
CA ILE A 18 -4.77 18.74 -37.81
C ILE A 18 -3.65 17.68 -37.80
N ILE A 19 -2.76 17.68 -38.79
CA ILE A 19 -1.61 16.76 -38.83
C ILE A 19 -0.73 17.00 -37.62
N LEU A 20 -0.39 18.25 -37.29
CA LEU A 20 0.41 18.60 -36.15
C LEU A 20 -0.27 18.24 -34.82
N PHE A 21 -1.60 18.40 -34.74
CA PHE A 21 -2.37 18.00 -33.56
C PHE A 21 -2.35 16.48 -33.36
N LEU A 22 -2.50 15.69 -34.43
CA LEU A 22 -2.41 14.24 -34.34
C LEU A 22 -1.01 13.79 -33.92
N THR A 23 0.04 14.40 -34.48
CA THR A 23 1.43 14.13 -34.10
C THR A 23 1.66 14.46 -32.61
N SER A 24 1.21 15.63 -32.16
CA SER A 24 1.32 16.04 -30.76
C SER A 24 0.52 15.12 -29.83
N SER A 25 -0.65 14.64 -30.26
CA SER A 25 -1.47 13.67 -29.51
C SER A 25 -0.78 12.30 -29.39
N ILE A 26 -0.11 11.83 -30.45
CA ILE A 26 0.69 10.59 -30.38
C ILE A 26 1.82 10.74 -29.38
N ILE A 27 2.58 11.86 -29.42
CA ILE A 27 3.62 12.16 -28.44
C ILE A 27 3.05 12.18 -27.03
N PHE A 28 1.90 12.80 -26.84
CA PHE A 28 1.23 12.86 -25.54
C PHE A 28 0.89 11.47 -24.99
N VAL A 29 0.31 10.60 -25.84
CA VAL A 29 -0.06 9.24 -25.44
C VAL A 29 1.18 8.37 -25.20
N SER A 30 2.19 8.45 -26.07
CA SER A 30 3.42 7.66 -25.93
C SER A 30 4.24 8.01 -24.69
N THR A 31 4.03 9.19 -24.13
CA THR A 31 4.70 9.67 -22.91
C THR A 31 3.85 9.53 -21.66
N ILE A 32 2.67 8.88 -21.72
CA ILE A 32 1.87 8.53 -20.54
C ILE A 32 2.66 7.50 -19.73
N GLY A 33 2.92 7.81 -18.46
CA GLY A 33 3.64 6.92 -17.54
C GLY A 33 5.17 7.06 -17.55
N ILE A 34 5.73 7.93 -18.40
CA ILE A 34 7.13 8.35 -18.25
C ILE A 34 7.15 9.46 -17.20
N LYS A 35 7.55 9.11 -15.99
CA LYS A 35 7.79 10.07 -14.90
C LYS A 35 9.18 10.66 -15.08
N THR A 36 9.32 11.64 -15.95
CA THR A 36 10.55 12.45 -16.03
C THR A 36 10.29 13.75 -15.28
N GLU A 37 10.96 13.92 -14.16
CA GLU A 37 10.95 15.18 -13.40
C GLU A 37 11.68 16.32 -14.14
N ASP A 38 12.36 16.00 -15.21
CA ASP A 38 13.12 16.98 -15.99
C ASP A 38 12.18 17.72 -16.95
N ILE A 39 11.74 18.89 -16.52
CA ILE A 39 10.91 19.83 -17.29
C ILE A 39 11.52 20.10 -18.66
N PHE A 40 12.84 20.06 -18.79
CA PHE A 40 13.57 20.36 -20.02
C PHE A 40 13.66 19.18 -21.00
N SER A 41 13.54 17.95 -20.56
CA SER A 41 13.57 16.75 -21.42
C SER A 41 12.21 16.21 -21.81
N GLY A 42 11.13 16.75 -21.23
CA GLY A 42 9.79 16.21 -21.38
C GLY A 42 9.10 16.54 -22.70
N ALA A 43 8.02 15.81 -22.98
CA ALA A 43 7.11 16.02 -24.11
C ALA A 43 6.60 17.48 -24.23
N PHE A 44 6.59 18.21 -23.12
CA PHE A 44 6.18 19.62 -23.07
C PHE A 44 6.89 20.50 -24.11
N PHE A 45 8.24 20.49 -24.13
CA PHE A 45 8.99 21.37 -25.05
C PHE A 45 8.77 21.03 -26.51
N ILE A 46 8.70 19.74 -26.85
CA ILE A 46 8.44 19.31 -28.23
C ILE A 46 7.06 19.77 -28.65
N GLN A 47 6.07 19.57 -27.80
CA GLN A 47 4.68 19.97 -28.08
C GLN A 47 4.52 21.50 -28.11
N TYR A 48 5.21 22.22 -27.22
CA TYR A 48 5.28 23.67 -27.24
C TYR A 48 5.90 24.21 -28.54
N ALA A 49 7.03 23.61 -28.96
CA ALA A 49 7.67 23.98 -30.21
C ALA A 49 6.76 23.73 -31.43
N ILE A 50 6.03 22.61 -31.46
CA ILE A 50 5.03 22.31 -32.50
C ILE A 50 3.93 23.40 -32.52
N ALA A 51 3.41 23.78 -31.36
CA ALA A 51 2.38 24.83 -31.25
C ALA A 51 2.90 26.21 -31.67
N ALA A 52 4.13 26.56 -31.24
CA ALA A 52 4.75 27.84 -31.61
C ALA A 52 5.09 27.92 -33.10
N LEU A 53 5.61 26.85 -33.70
CA LEU A 53 5.86 26.78 -35.15
C LEU A 53 4.56 26.90 -35.94
N TYR A 54 3.49 26.29 -35.50
CA TYR A 54 2.19 26.44 -36.13
C TYR A 54 1.65 27.88 -36.01
N LEU A 55 1.84 28.52 -34.84
CA LEU A 55 1.52 29.95 -34.67
C LEU A 55 2.27 30.81 -35.67
N ILE A 56 3.61 30.65 -35.79
CA ILE A 56 4.44 31.41 -36.73
C ILE A 56 3.98 31.16 -38.17
N TYR A 57 3.70 29.92 -38.55
CA TYR A 57 3.18 29.57 -39.86
C TYR A 57 1.85 30.28 -40.17
N LEU A 58 0.93 30.34 -39.20
CA LEU A 58 -0.34 31.03 -39.35
C LEU A 58 -0.14 32.56 -39.51
N MET A 59 0.75 33.17 -38.68
CA MET A 59 1.05 34.59 -38.76
C MET A 59 1.65 35.01 -40.10
N THR A 60 2.56 34.19 -40.63
CA THR A 60 3.22 34.48 -41.94
C THR A 60 2.33 34.28 -43.13
N ASN A 61 1.44 33.22 -43.12
CA ASN A 61 0.62 32.90 -44.28
C ASN A 61 -0.68 33.70 -44.35
N LEU A 62 -1.25 34.14 -43.23
CA LEU A 62 -2.51 34.85 -43.17
C LEU A 62 -2.38 36.37 -43.35
N LYS A 63 -1.18 36.94 -43.57
CA LYS A 63 -0.89 38.37 -43.94
C LYS A 63 -1.80 39.36 -43.23
N GLY A 64 -1.81 39.40 -41.89
CA GLY A 64 -2.62 40.35 -41.10
C GLY A 64 -4.06 39.92 -40.84
N LYS A 65 -4.60 38.92 -41.55
CA LYS A 65 -5.94 38.36 -41.27
C LYS A 65 -5.98 37.52 -40.00
N PHE A 66 -4.82 37.19 -39.40
CA PHE A 66 -4.73 36.50 -38.13
C PHE A 66 -5.24 37.37 -36.97
N PHE A 67 -4.92 38.67 -37.03
CA PHE A 67 -5.31 39.67 -36.01
C PHE A 67 -6.55 40.49 -36.44
N THR A 68 -7.41 39.98 -37.31
CA THR A 68 -8.69 40.69 -37.47
C THR A 68 -9.28 40.88 -36.09
N PRO A 69 -9.69 42.11 -35.75
CA PRO A 69 -10.05 42.47 -34.37
C PRO A 69 -10.99 41.43 -33.83
N PHE A 70 -10.85 41.10 -32.55
CA PHE A 70 -11.61 40.11 -31.78
C PHE A 70 -13.13 40.36 -31.83
N GLY A 71 -13.67 40.54 -33.02
CA GLY A 71 -15.04 40.72 -33.31
C GLY A 71 -15.62 39.48 -33.93
N CYS A 72 -16.17 38.62 -33.07
CA CYS A 72 -17.26 37.70 -33.43
C CYS A 72 -16.95 36.41 -34.24
N VAL A 73 -15.72 36.13 -34.72
CA VAL A 73 -15.46 34.92 -35.48
C VAL A 73 -14.19 34.20 -35.06
N VAL A 74 -14.35 33.11 -34.31
CA VAL A 74 -13.29 32.13 -34.13
C VAL A 74 -13.19 31.24 -35.35
N ARG A 75 -12.06 31.26 -36.04
CA ARG A 75 -11.82 30.38 -37.18
C ARG A 75 -11.25 29.03 -36.71
N ASN A 76 -11.50 27.98 -37.48
CA ASN A 76 -11.11 26.60 -37.17
C ASN A 76 -9.62 26.44 -36.84
N TYR A 77 -8.74 27.20 -37.52
CA TYR A 77 -7.31 27.14 -37.23
C TYR A 77 -6.91 27.73 -35.87
N HIS A 78 -7.66 28.70 -35.30
CA HIS A 78 -7.44 29.23 -33.96
C HIS A 78 -7.76 28.16 -32.89
N ILE A 79 -8.83 27.38 -33.11
CA ILE A 79 -9.20 26.28 -32.22
C ILE A 79 -8.11 25.21 -32.21
N ILE A 80 -7.58 24.82 -33.37
CA ILE A 80 -6.49 23.84 -33.45
C ILE A 80 -5.22 24.35 -32.76
N LEU A 81 -4.90 25.65 -32.97
CA LEU A 81 -3.77 26.27 -32.28
C LEU A 81 -3.92 26.23 -30.75
N LEU A 82 -5.11 26.56 -30.26
CA LEU A 82 -5.41 26.45 -28.81
C LEU A 82 -5.30 25.04 -28.31
N LEU A 83 -5.78 24.04 -29.06
CA LEU A 83 -5.67 22.63 -28.69
C LEU A 83 -4.21 22.16 -28.64
N LEU A 84 -3.35 22.64 -29.54
CA LEU A 84 -1.91 22.34 -29.49
C LEU A 84 -1.25 22.90 -28.24
N PHE A 85 -1.53 24.18 -27.89
CA PHE A 85 -1.01 24.76 -26.66
C PHE A 85 -1.61 24.10 -25.41
N ASN A 86 -2.87 23.67 -25.46
CA ASN A 86 -3.48 22.93 -24.35
C ASN A 86 -2.80 21.59 -24.10
N LEU A 87 -2.51 20.82 -25.15
CA LEU A 87 -1.74 19.56 -25.01
C LEU A 87 -0.37 19.81 -24.41
N SER A 88 0.33 20.89 -24.82
CA SER A 88 1.61 21.27 -24.24
C SER A 88 1.46 21.65 -22.76
N ALA A 89 0.53 22.53 -22.41
CA ALA A 89 0.28 22.94 -21.04
C ALA A 89 -0.09 21.75 -20.13
N TYR A 90 -0.91 20.83 -20.65
CA TYR A 90 -1.32 19.65 -19.89
C TYR A 90 -0.18 18.62 -19.74
N SER A 91 0.71 18.50 -20.75
CA SER A 91 1.91 17.68 -20.63
C SER A 91 2.82 18.18 -19.51
N LEU A 92 2.94 19.49 -19.31
CA LEU A 92 3.64 20.06 -18.16
C LEU A 92 2.89 19.78 -16.84
N ASN A 93 1.59 20.04 -16.82
CA ASN A 93 0.77 19.92 -15.62
C ASN A 93 0.77 18.50 -15.04
N ARG A 94 0.69 17.47 -15.88
CA ARG A 94 0.68 16.07 -15.44
C ARG A 94 1.98 15.59 -14.81
N THR A 95 3.09 16.28 -15.02
CA THR A 95 4.38 15.98 -14.39
C THR A 95 4.53 16.65 -13.03
N MET A 96 3.66 17.60 -12.72
CA MET A 96 3.69 18.32 -11.44
C MET A 96 2.91 17.56 -10.36
N TYR A 97 3.59 17.22 -9.27
CA TYR A 97 3.02 16.53 -8.13
C TYR A 97 1.77 17.21 -7.54
N VAL A 98 1.75 18.55 -7.53
CA VAL A 98 0.63 19.36 -7.03
C VAL A 98 -0.73 18.96 -7.63
N PHE A 99 -0.77 18.40 -8.85
CA PHE A 99 -2.00 18.05 -9.55
C PHE A 99 -2.33 16.54 -9.52
N ASN A 100 -1.57 15.72 -8.80
CA ASN A 100 -1.78 14.27 -8.79
C ASN A 100 -3.21 13.85 -8.43
N GLU A 101 -3.79 14.45 -7.41
CA GLU A 101 -5.14 14.09 -6.93
C GLU A 101 -6.27 14.44 -7.93
N SER A 102 -6.05 15.47 -8.74
CA SER A 102 -7.04 15.92 -9.75
C SER A 102 -6.76 15.40 -11.16
N SER A 103 -5.60 14.79 -11.41
CA SER A 103 -5.14 14.47 -12.77
C SER A 103 -6.09 13.55 -13.55
N ALA A 104 -6.67 12.54 -12.91
CA ALA A 104 -7.51 11.54 -13.58
C ALA A 104 -8.81 12.15 -14.14
N TRP A 105 -9.60 12.80 -13.29
CA TRP A 105 -10.86 13.41 -13.73
C TRP A 105 -10.64 14.62 -14.63
N LEU A 106 -9.54 15.37 -14.39
CA LEU A 106 -9.12 16.48 -15.23
C LEU A 106 -8.76 16.00 -16.65
N THR A 107 -8.03 14.88 -16.76
CA THR A 107 -7.73 14.25 -18.05
C THR A 107 -9.00 13.90 -18.80
N CYS A 108 -9.97 13.25 -18.15
CA CYS A 108 -11.24 12.92 -18.77
C CYS A 108 -11.97 14.17 -19.27
N PHE A 109 -12.00 15.23 -18.46
CA PHE A 109 -12.65 16.47 -18.81
C PHE A 109 -12.00 17.15 -20.04
N LEU A 110 -10.67 17.25 -20.06
CA LEU A 110 -9.90 17.82 -21.17
C LEU A 110 -10.03 16.99 -22.46
N CYS A 111 -10.13 15.67 -22.35
CA CYS A 111 -10.42 14.82 -23.50
C CYS A 111 -11.81 15.11 -24.08
N ILE A 112 -12.84 15.26 -23.23
CA ILE A 112 -14.20 15.60 -23.66
C ILE A 112 -14.25 16.97 -24.34
N GLU A 113 -13.59 17.98 -23.74
CA GLU A 113 -13.46 19.33 -24.29
C GLU A 113 -12.78 19.32 -25.68
N THR A 114 -11.65 18.61 -25.76
CA THR A 114 -10.88 18.47 -27.02
C THR A 114 -11.73 17.81 -28.12
N LEU A 115 -12.41 16.71 -27.79
CA LEU A 115 -13.30 16.02 -28.74
C LEU A 115 -14.47 16.91 -29.20
N ALA A 116 -15.06 17.68 -28.30
CA ALA A 116 -16.14 18.60 -28.59
C ALA A 116 -15.68 19.71 -29.57
N LEU A 117 -14.49 20.29 -29.33
CA LEU A 117 -13.92 21.30 -30.23
C LEU A 117 -13.54 20.73 -31.61
N LEU A 118 -12.95 19.53 -31.65
CA LEU A 118 -12.67 18.84 -32.92
C LEU A 118 -13.92 18.51 -33.68
N LEU A 119 -14.99 18.04 -33.02
CA LEU A 119 -16.29 17.81 -33.67
C LEU A 119 -16.88 19.10 -34.24
N HIS A 120 -16.74 20.22 -33.51
CA HIS A 120 -17.18 21.54 -34.02
C HIS A 120 -16.40 21.95 -35.27
N VAL A 121 -15.08 21.75 -35.29
CA VAL A 121 -14.20 22.08 -36.43
C VAL A 121 -14.47 21.21 -37.65
N LEU A 122 -14.64 19.89 -37.47
CA LEU A 122 -14.73 18.92 -38.55
C LEU A 122 -16.12 18.71 -39.11
N LYS A 123 -17.15 18.98 -38.31
CA LYS A 123 -18.53 18.73 -38.73
C LYS A 123 -19.40 19.96 -38.54
N PRO A 124 -19.77 20.67 -39.62
CA PRO A 124 -20.71 21.78 -39.48
C PRO A 124 -22.00 21.28 -38.83
N THR A 125 -22.42 21.97 -37.79
CA THR A 125 -23.52 21.58 -36.89
C THR A 125 -24.88 21.72 -37.55
N LYS A 126 -25.22 20.80 -38.43
CA LYS A 126 -26.56 20.70 -39.05
C LYS A 126 -27.59 20.07 -38.10
N SER A 127 -27.14 19.23 -37.20
CA SER A 127 -28.00 18.57 -36.20
C SER A 127 -28.21 19.44 -34.98
N GLN A 128 -29.46 19.73 -34.63
CA GLN A 128 -29.81 20.50 -33.44
C GLN A 128 -29.38 19.79 -32.13
N LEU A 129 -29.47 18.44 -32.11
CA LEU A 129 -29.03 17.65 -30.97
C LEU A 129 -27.52 17.84 -30.71
N LEU A 130 -26.69 17.68 -31.78
CA LEU A 130 -25.25 17.86 -31.67
C LEU A 130 -24.90 19.28 -31.22
N LYS A 131 -25.58 20.28 -31.71
CA LYS A 131 -25.43 21.68 -31.34
C LYS A 131 -25.69 21.88 -29.83
N ASN A 132 -26.77 21.30 -29.33
CA ASN A 132 -27.12 21.40 -27.90
C ASN A 132 -26.10 20.69 -26.99
N VAL A 133 -25.60 19.50 -27.39
CA VAL A 133 -24.57 18.77 -26.69
C VAL A 133 -23.25 19.56 -26.66
N LEU A 134 -22.84 20.13 -27.79
CA LEU A 134 -21.65 20.98 -27.87
C LEU A 134 -21.77 22.22 -26.96
N LEU A 135 -22.94 22.88 -26.96
CA LEU A 135 -23.19 24.04 -26.09
C LEU A 135 -23.13 23.67 -24.62
N PHE A 136 -23.62 22.49 -24.22
CA PHE A 136 -23.50 21.98 -22.87
C PHE A 136 -22.04 21.84 -22.49
N ILE A 137 -21.22 21.15 -23.31
CA ILE A 137 -19.80 20.94 -23.06
C ILE A 137 -19.03 22.27 -23.07
N PHE A 138 -19.25 23.15 -24.02
CA PHE A 138 -18.59 24.45 -24.12
C PHE A 138 -18.89 25.35 -22.90
N THR A 139 -20.10 25.27 -22.35
CA THR A 139 -20.45 26.00 -21.14
C THR A 139 -19.73 25.43 -19.92
N ALA A 140 -19.64 24.11 -19.80
CA ALA A 140 -18.87 23.47 -18.76
C ALA A 140 -17.38 23.84 -18.84
N SER A 141 -16.82 23.79 -20.06
CA SER A 141 -15.44 24.19 -20.35
C SER A 141 -15.19 25.66 -20.06
N LEU A 142 -16.14 26.55 -20.34
CA LEU A 142 -16.03 27.96 -20.01
C LEU A 142 -15.85 28.18 -18.50
N ILE A 143 -16.73 27.56 -17.68
CA ILE A 143 -16.68 27.69 -16.22
C ILE A 143 -15.34 27.15 -15.69
N PHE A 144 -14.91 26.00 -16.16
CA PHE A 144 -13.64 25.39 -15.78
C PHE A 144 -12.44 26.29 -16.17
N ASN A 145 -12.41 26.80 -17.41
CA ASN A 145 -11.32 27.67 -17.85
C ASN A 145 -11.31 29.03 -17.16
N ILE A 146 -12.47 29.57 -16.73
CA ILE A 146 -12.53 30.75 -15.83
C ILE A 146 -11.84 30.44 -14.51
N TYR A 147 -12.14 29.28 -13.89
CA TYR A 147 -11.49 28.85 -12.66
C TYR A 147 -9.97 28.78 -12.85
N GLN A 148 -9.49 28.09 -13.89
CA GLN A 148 -8.06 27.98 -14.19
C GLN A 148 -7.39 29.33 -14.42
N THR A 149 -8.07 30.23 -15.15
CA THR A 149 -7.61 31.61 -15.41
C THR A 149 -7.38 32.38 -14.09
N LEU A 150 -8.30 32.24 -13.13
CA LEU A 150 -8.20 32.89 -11.82
C LEU A 150 -7.04 32.32 -10.99
N ILE A 151 -6.86 31.01 -10.97
CA ILE A 151 -5.78 30.34 -10.20
C ILE A 151 -4.40 30.70 -10.77
N ILE A 152 -4.27 30.80 -12.11
CA ILE A 152 -2.99 31.09 -12.78
C ILE A 152 -2.70 32.61 -12.83
N THR A 153 -3.61 33.47 -12.39
CA THR A 153 -3.43 34.94 -12.42
C THR A 153 -2.08 35.44 -11.87
N PRO A 154 -1.54 34.90 -10.77
CA PRO A 154 -0.22 35.31 -10.25
C PRO A 154 0.93 35.11 -11.25
N LEU A 155 0.80 34.13 -12.17
CA LEU A 155 1.84 33.81 -13.16
C LEU A 155 1.79 34.73 -14.39
N TYR A 156 0.77 35.51 -14.63
CA TYR A 156 0.63 36.31 -15.86
C TYR A 156 1.71 37.36 -15.99
N GLY A 157 2.10 38.04 -14.92
CA GLY A 157 3.17 39.04 -14.96
C GLY A 157 4.50 38.45 -15.42
N ILE A 158 4.90 37.33 -14.82
CA ILE A 158 6.12 36.61 -15.18
C ILE A 158 5.97 36.00 -16.58
N GLY A 159 4.78 35.47 -16.91
CA GLY A 159 4.47 34.89 -18.21
C GLY A 159 4.61 35.89 -19.35
N VAL A 160 4.21 37.14 -19.17
CA VAL A 160 4.43 38.21 -20.17
C VAL A 160 5.92 38.46 -20.39
N ILE A 161 6.69 38.63 -19.31
CA ILE A 161 8.13 38.86 -19.38
C ILE A 161 8.82 37.67 -20.08
N ALA A 162 8.54 36.44 -19.67
CA ALA A 162 9.14 35.23 -20.25
C ALA A 162 8.75 35.04 -21.73
N SER A 163 7.53 35.40 -22.10
CA SER A 163 7.07 35.34 -23.49
C SER A 163 7.78 36.36 -24.39
N LEU A 164 8.02 37.57 -23.89
CA LEU A 164 8.68 38.64 -24.65
C LEU A 164 10.18 38.41 -24.83
N PHE A 165 10.87 37.95 -23.81
CA PHE A 165 12.31 37.77 -23.83
C PHE A 165 12.79 36.39 -24.30
N PHE A 166 12.03 35.32 -24.01
CA PHE A 166 12.47 33.96 -24.27
C PHE A 166 11.53 33.19 -25.22
N GLY A 167 10.40 33.78 -25.62
CA GLY A 167 9.40 33.09 -26.45
C GLY A 167 8.74 31.88 -25.76
N ILE A 168 8.95 31.73 -24.45
CA ILE A 168 8.45 30.64 -23.62
C ILE A 168 7.24 31.16 -22.80
N SER A 169 6.45 30.25 -22.20
CA SER A 169 5.33 30.61 -21.32
C SER A 169 4.05 31.10 -21.98
N LEU A 170 3.89 31.03 -23.30
CA LEU A 170 2.59 31.28 -23.96
C LEU A 170 1.49 30.36 -23.45
N HIS A 171 1.84 29.17 -22.98
CA HIS A 171 0.92 28.20 -22.38
C HIS A 171 0.21 28.73 -21.12
N VAL A 172 0.78 29.69 -20.38
CA VAL A 172 0.14 30.32 -19.22
C VAL A 172 -1.15 31.04 -19.61
N PHE A 173 -1.23 31.58 -20.84
CA PHE A 173 -2.41 32.29 -21.36
C PHE A 173 -3.45 31.37 -22.01
N VAL A 174 -3.23 30.05 -22.04
CA VAL A 174 -4.14 29.07 -22.64
C VAL A 174 -5.53 29.11 -21.98
N PRO A 175 -5.69 29.05 -20.65
CA PRO A 175 -7.03 29.12 -20.04
C PRO A 175 -7.79 30.41 -20.40
N LEU A 176 -7.12 31.57 -20.35
CA LEU A 176 -7.71 32.84 -20.75
C LEU A 176 -8.15 32.85 -22.21
N SER A 177 -7.33 32.27 -23.11
CA SER A 177 -7.66 32.16 -24.53
C SER A 177 -8.85 31.22 -24.77
N PHE A 178 -8.95 30.13 -24.01
CA PHE A 178 -10.14 29.25 -24.01
C PHE A 178 -11.39 29.98 -23.53
N VAL A 179 -11.32 30.80 -22.47
CA VAL A 179 -12.46 31.59 -22.00
C VAL A 179 -12.99 32.46 -23.15
N ILE A 180 -12.10 33.18 -23.84
CA ILE A 180 -12.49 34.02 -24.97
C ILE A 180 -13.09 33.19 -26.10
N CYS A 181 -12.43 32.09 -26.46
CA CYS A 181 -12.90 31.19 -27.53
C CYS A 181 -14.27 30.60 -27.21
N MET A 182 -14.47 30.07 -25.99
CA MET A 182 -15.75 29.50 -25.58
C MET A 182 -16.88 30.51 -25.54
N LEU A 183 -16.62 31.73 -25.06
CA LEU A 183 -17.63 32.80 -25.09
C LEU A 183 -18.11 33.11 -26.49
N ILE A 184 -17.19 33.21 -27.45
CA ILE A 184 -17.55 33.45 -28.87
C ILE A 184 -18.30 32.27 -29.45
N LEU A 185 -17.87 31.03 -29.19
CA LEU A 185 -18.55 29.83 -29.68
C LEU A 185 -19.97 29.68 -29.11
N ILE A 186 -20.13 29.91 -27.82
CA ILE A 186 -21.43 29.86 -27.13
C ILE A 186 -22.36 30.96 -27.73
N TYR A 187 -21.84 32.19 -27.88
CA TYR A 187 -22.61 33.27 -28.49
C TYR A 187 -23.10 32.92 -29.88
N ASN A 188 -22.21 32.40 -30.76
CA ASN A 188 -22.54 32.05 -32.13
C ASN A 188 -23.48 30.84 -32.26
N LEU A 189 -23.56 29.98 -31.26
CA LEU A 189 -24.37 28.76 -31.29
C LEU A 189 -25.70 28.92 -30.51
N SER A 190 -25.93 30.01 -29.80
CA SER A 190 -27.04 30.16 -28.82
C SER A 190 -28.36 30.71 -29.43
N ASP A 191 -28.72 30.38 -30.67
CA ASP A 191 -29.83 31.01 -31.41
C ASP A 191 -31.23 30.46 -31.07
N SER A 192 -31.35 29.36 -30.35
CA SER A 192 -32.61 28.68 -30.06
C SER A 192 -32.92 28.60 -28.56
N ARG A 193 -34.22 28.42 -28.21
CA ARG A 193 -34.64 28.19 -26.84
C ARG A 193 -33.98 26.92 -26.24
N LEU A 194 -33.85 25.85 -27.06
CA LEU A 194 -33.20 24.62 -26.64
C LEU A 194 -31.70 24.85 -26.40
N ALA A 195 -31.04 25.69 -27.17
CA ALA A 195 -29.65 26.07 -26.94
C ALA A 195 -29.46 26.77 -25.57
N LYS A 196 -30.34 27.72 -25.25
CA LYS A 196 -30.34 28.38 -23.95
C LYS A 196 -30.58 27.41 -22.77
N PHE A 197 -31.46 26.44 -23.00
CA PHE A 197 -31.70 25.37 -22.02
C PHE A 197 -30.45 24.49 -21.79
N SER A 198 -29.71 24.15 -22.86
CA SER A 198 -28.45 23.41 -22.73
C SER A 198 -27.40 24.17 -21.97
N ILE A 199 -27.28 25.48 -22.16
CA ILE A 199 -26.39 26.35 -21.38
C ILE A 199 -26.81 26.37 -19.91
N LEU A 200 -28.09 26.60 -19.63
CA LEU A 200 -28.60 26.63 -18.24
C LEU A 200 -28.42 25.28 -17.54
N SER A 201 -28.70 24.19 -18.22
CA SER A 201 -28.53 22.84 -17.66
C SER A 201 -27.08 22.54 -17.29
N SER A 202 -26.11 22.97 -18.12
CA SER A 202 -24.69 22.83 -17.82
C SER A 202 -24.29 23.59 -16.55
N ILE A 203 -24.73 24.84 -16.44
CA ILE A 203 -24.47 25.69 -15.26
C ILE A 203 -25.09 25.07 -14.00
N VAL A 204 -26.34 24.62 -14.09
CA VAL A 204 -27.03 23.99 -12.94
C VAL A 204 -26.34 22.71 -12.48
N ILE A 205 -25.90 21.88 -13.41
CA ILE A 205 -25.20 20.64 -13.07
C ILE A 205 -23.87 20.93 -12.40
N ILE A 206 -23.06 21.86 -12.91
CA ILE A 206 -21.77 22.19 -12.31
C ILE A 206 -21.96 22.79 -10.91
N ILE A 207 -22.89 23.74 -10.78
CA ILE A 207 -23.23 24.31 -9.46
C ILE A 207 -23.72 23.20 -8.53
N GLY A 208 -24.53 22.25 -9.02
CA GLY A 208 -25.00 21.10 -8.27
C GLY A 208 -23.85 20.24 -7.76
N ILE A 209 -22.86 19.93 -8.59
CA ILE A 209 -21.67 19.16 -8.20
C ILE A 209 -20.86 19.91 -7.14
N CYS A 210 -20.59 21.20 -7.36
CA CYS A 210 -19.85 22.01 -6.37
C CYS A 210 -20.61 22.15 -5.04
N LEU A 211 -21.94 22.31 -5.12
CA LEU A 211 -22.80 22.44 -3.93
C LEU A 211 -22.86 21.13 -3.14
N THR A 212 -23.08 19.98 -3.81
CA THR A 212 -23.11 18.69 -3.13
C THR A 212 -21.78 18.40 -2.44
N PHE A 213 -20.66 18.62 -3.13
CA PHE A 213 -19.32 18.47 -2.55
C PHE A 213 -19.13 19.39 -1.34
N SER A 214 -19.54 20.67 -1.44
CA SER A 214 -19.42 21.64 -0.35
C SER A 214 -20.33 21.32 0.84
N LEU A 215 -21.54 20.78 0.59
CA LEU A 215 -22.46 20.34 1.64
C LEU A 215 -21.93 19.11 2.39
N GLU A 216 -21.39 18.13 1.67
CA GLU A 216 -20.73 16.98 2.29
C GLU A 216 -19.50 17.41 3.11
N TRP A 217 -18.70 18.33 2.57
CA TRP A 217 -17.58 18.93 3.31
C TRP A 217 -18.04 19.58 4.63
N ALA A 218 -19.10 20.39 4.58
CA ALA A 218 -19.68 21.01 5.75
C ALA A 218 -20.25 19.99 6.74
N ALA A 219 -20.85 18.90 6.25
CA ALA A 219 -21.36 17.82 7.08
C ALA A 219 -20.22 17.13 7.83
N ILE A 220 -19.11 16.80 7.15
CA ILE A 220 -17.90 16.23 7.77
C ILE A 220 -17.35 17.18 8.83
N ASP A 221 -17.22 18.48 8.53
CA ASP A 221 -16.72 19.46 9.47
C ASP A 221 -17.64 19.61 10.70
N SER A 222 -18.96 19.56 10.50
CA SER A 222 -19.94 19.60 11.60
C SER A 222 -19.86 18.36 12.49
N LEU A 223 -19.69 17.18 11.90
CA LEU A 223 -19.52 15.90 12.61
C LEU A 223 -18.25 15.94 13.47
N THR A 224 -17.15 16.42 12.90
CA THR A 224 -15.88 16.53 13.62
C THR A 224 -15.96 17.51 14.79
N GLN A 225 -16.62 18.66 14.61
CA GLN A 225 -16.84 19.63 15.68
C GLN A 225 -17.77 19.11 16.78
N LYS A 226 -18.82 18.37 16.41
CA LYS A 226 -19.71 17.74 17.37
C LYS A 226 -18.96 16.74 18.23
N SER A 227 -18.21 15.86 17.61
CA SER A 227 -17.36 14.89 18.31
C SER A 227 -16.35 15.58 19.23
N HIS A 228 -15.72 16.66 18.77
CA HIS A 228 -14.77 17.44 19.56
C HIS A 228 -15.43 18.15 20.75
N ARG A 229 -16.63 18.71 20.57
CA ARG A 229 -17.41 19.34 21.66
C ARG A 229 -17.92 18.32 22.67
N ASP A 230 -18.35 17.17 22.19
CA ASP A 230 -18.83 16.10 23.05
C ASP A 230 -17.71 15.48 23.91
N ILE A 231 -16.45 15.60 23.48
CA ILE A 231 -15.25 15.20 24.26
C ILE A 231 -14.95 16.19 25.38
N HIS A 232 -15.22 17.49 25.18
CA HIS A 232 -14.88 18.56 26.11
C HIS A 232 -16.06 18.96 27.02
N LYS A 233 -17.24 18.33 26.88
CA LYS A 233 -18.33 18.54 27.85
C LYS A 233 -17.93 17.90 29.18
N PRO A 234 -17.89 18.68 30.29
CA PRO A 234 -17.74 18.09 31.59
C PRO A 234 -18.97 17.21 31.87
N THR A 235 -18.79 15.91 31.80
CA THR A 235 -19.83 14.96 32.22
C THR A 235 -19.84 14.99 33.74
N TYR A 236 -20.97 15.28 34.35
CA TYR A 236 -21.17 15.34 35.81
C TYR A 236 -20.99 13.99 36.52
N GLU A 237 -20.77 12.92 35.77
CA GLU A 237 -20.39 11.59 36.26
C GLU A 237 -18.99 11.27 35.71
N ASN A 238 -18.10 10.88 36.59
CA ASN A 238 -16.66 10.59 36.41
C ASN A 238 -16.28 9.59 35.30
N GLU A 239 -16.99 9.51 34.18
CA GLU A 239 -16.67 8.67 33.06
C GLU A 239 -15.87 9.48 32.02
N GLN A 240 -14.55 9.51 32.21
CA GLN A 240 -13.65 9.91 31.15
C GLN A 240 -13.88 9.00 29.92
N ARG A 241 -14.07 9.60 28.75
CA ARG A 241 -14.12 8.84 27.51
C ARG A 241 -12.79 8.10 27.33
N GLU A 242 -12.88 6.80 27.30
CA GLU A 242 -11.71 5.93 27.22
C GLU A 242 -11.05 5.96 25.84
N MET A 243 -11.86 6.10 24.78
CA MET A 243 -11.40 6.10 23.39
C MET A 243 -10.83 7.47 22.98
N PRO A 244 -9.73 7.47 22.20
CA PRO A 244 -9.23 8.69 21.58
C PRO A 244 -10.28 9.36 20.69
N ALA A 245 -10.27 10.69 20.66
CA ALA A 245 -11.22 11.46 19.87
C ALA A 245 -11.28 11.05 18.39
N TRP A 246 -10.13 10.82 17.80
CA TRP A 246 -10.02 10.42 16.39
C TRP A 246 -10.72 9.09 16.09
N VAL A 247 -10.73 8.14 17.01
CA VAL A 247 -11.43 6.85 16.86
C VAL A 247 -12.95 7.08 16.76
N SER A 248 -13.50 7.91 17.68
CA SER A 248 -14.94 8.22 17.68
C SER A 248 -15.39 8.95 16.41
N ILE A 249 -14.54 9.84 15.89
CA ILE A 249 -14.78 10.54 14.62
C ILE A 249 -14.77 9.53 13.47
N ALA A 250 -13.77 8.70 13.42
CA ALA A 250 -13.56 7.72 12.40
C ALA A 250 -14.67 6.65 12.33
N GLN A 251 -15.19 6.23 13.46
CA GLN A 251 -16.33 5.28 13.55
C GLN A 251 -17.63 5.84 12.93
N GLN A 252 -17.78 7.16 12.90
CA GLN A 252 -18.99 7.82 12.41
C GLN A 252 -18.83 8.46 11.02
N MET A 253 -17.60 8.60 10.55
CA MET A 253 -17.29 9.27 9.30
C MET A 253 -17.53 8.33 8.11
N ASP A 254 -18.31 8.75 7.13
CA ASP A 254 -18.47 7.98 5.91
C ASP A 254 -17.18 8.03 5.08
N LEU A 255 -16.61 6.86 4.76
CA LEU A 255 -15.37 6.73 4.01
C LEU A 255 -15.68 6.82 2.51
N ASN A 256 -15.70 8.03 1.98
CA ASN A 256 -15.99 8.31 0.59
C ASN A 256 -14.92 9.26 -0.03
N PHE A 257 -15.10 9.56 -1.31
CA PHE A 257 -14.21 10.44 -2.07
C PHE A 257 -14.05 11.84 -1.43
N VAL A 258 -15.12 12.42 -0.85
CA VAL A 258 -15.08 13.75 -0.23
C VAL A 258 -14.32 13.70 1.08
N THR A 259 -14.55 12.66 1.88
CA THR A 259 -13.86 12.45 3.16
C THR A 259 -12.36 12.31 2.98
N GLU A 260 -11.91 11.51 1.99
CA GLU A 260 -10.49 11.37 1.70
C GLU A 260 -9.86 12.72 1.36
N ARG A 261 -10.50 13.52 0.51
CA ARG A 261 -10.02 14.86 0.15
C ARG A 261 -10.06 15.85 1.30
N TYR A 262 -11.08 15.76 2.15
CA TYR A 262 -11.15 16.55 3.38
C TYR A 262 -9.97 16.26 4.30
N LEU A 263 -9.67 15.00 4.52
CA LEU A 263 -8.57 14.58 5.38
C LEU A 263 -7.21 14.98 4.80
N LYS A 264 -7.02 14.84 3.49
CA LYS A 264 -5.78 15.19 2.77
C LYS A 264 -5.60 16.70 2.56
N SER A 265 -6.66 17.50 2.68
CA SER A 265 -6.63 18.93 2.37
C SER A 265 -5.61 19.70 3.21
N GLY A 266 -4.73 20.44 2.52
CA GLY A 266 -3.71 21.28 3.15
C GLY A 266 -2.56 20.51 3.78
N MET A 267 -2.49 19.19 3.65
CA MET A 267 -1.33 18.41 4.07
C MET A 267 -0.24 18.44 3.02
N ILE A 268 1.00 18.48 3.47
CA ILE A 268 2.19 18.35 2.66
C ILE A 268 2.60 16.88 2.74
N TYR A 269 2.30 16.11 1.67
CA TYR A 269 2.65 14.68 1.65
C TYR A 269 4.10 14.42 1.26
N GLN A 270 4.75 15.41 0.64
CA GLN A 270 6.10 15.28 0.13
C GLN A 270 6.78 16.64 0.14
N GLU A 271 7.92 16.71 0.80
CA GLU A 271 8.89 17.77 0.56
C GLU A 271 9.64 17.42 -0.72
N CYS A 272 9.20 17.97 -1.85
CA CYS A 272 9.98 17.88 -3.07
C CYS A 272 11.17 18.80 -2.95
N TYR A 273 12.31 18.25 -2.63
CA TYR A 273 13.60 18.95 -2.76
C TYR A 273 14.02 18.93 -4.24
N ASP A 274 13.43 19.80 -5.05
CA ASP A 274 13.83 19.95 -6.44
C ASP A 274 14.86 21.04 -6.59
N GLY A 275 16.12 20.65 -6.84
CA GLY A 275 17.24 21.57 -7.03
C GLY A 275 17.23 22.35 -8.37
N THR A 276 16.12 22.31 -9.15
CA THR A 276 16.01 23.00 -10.45
C THR A 276 15.47 24.43 -10.34
N ASN A 277 15.36 24.97 -9.13
CA ASN A 277 14.71 26.25 -8.82
C ASN A 277 15.42 27.51 -9.26
N PHE A 278 16.56 27.45 -9.97
CA PHE A 278 17.34 28.65 -10.29
C PHE A 278 16.60 29.65 -11.22
N PHE A 279 15.70 29.18 -12.10
CA PHE A 279 14.96 30.04 -13.03
C PHE A 279 13.58 30.49 -12.52
N TRP A 280 12.99 29.82 -11.51
CA TRP A 280 11.64 30.08 -11.01
C TRP A 280 11.61 30.68 -9.60
N ASP A 281 12.78 30.80 -8.97
CA ASP A 281 12.94 31.26 -7.58
C ASP A 281 12.86 32.81 -7.44
N GLY A 282 11.93 33.42 -8.18
CA GLY A 282 11.52 34.80 -7.99
C GLY A 282 10.73 34.98 -6.69
N GLY A 283 11.29 34.57 -5.58
CA GLY A 283 10.95 34.98 -4.22
C GLY A 283 9.61 34.58 -3.62
N SER A 284 8.65 34.02 -4.37
CA SER A 284 7.33 33.66 -3.82
C SER A 284 6.58 32.51 -4.51
N LEU A 285 7.16 31.88 -5.50
CA LEU A 285 6.52 30.81 -6.30
C LEU A 285 7.16 29.44 -6.03
N ARG A 286 7.45 29.12 -4.76
CA ARG A 286 7.83 27.76 -4.38
C ARG A 286 6.61 26.87 -4.42
N PHE A 287 6.52 25.97 -5.41
CA PHE A 287 5.59 24.87 -5.38
C PHE A 287 6.08 23.73 -4.44
N GLU A 288 7.25 23.88 -3.87
CA GLU A 288 7.83 22.98 -2.87
C GLU A 288 7.07 23.08 -1.56
N GLY A 289 6.69 21.95 -1.00
CA GLY A 289 5.96 21.90 0.25
C GLY A 289 4.52 22.42 0.18
N GLN A 290 3.91 22.47 -1.01
CA GLN A 290 2.49 22.81 -1.15
C GLN A 290 1.62 21.56 -1.17
N SER A 291 0.43 21.73 -0.60
CA SER A 291 -0.61 20.71 -0.68
C SER A 291 -1.05 20.49 -2.14
N THR A 292 -1.49 19.27 -2.44
CA THR A 292 -2.04 18.95 -3.77
C THR A 292 -3.23 19.86 -4.10
N HIS A 293 -3.30 20.31 -5.35
CA HIS A 293 -4.35 21.18 -5.82
C HIS A 293 -5.53 20.35 -6.37
N ASP A 294 -6.71 20.54 -5.78
CA ASP A 294 -7.98 20.01 -6.28
C ASP A 294 -9.01 21.15 -6.38
N PRO A 295 -9.60 21.40 -7.55
CA PRO A 295 -10.59 22.47 -7.73
C PRO A 295 -11.80 22.35 -6.80
N LEU A 296 -12.31 21.14 -6.56
CA LEU A 296 -13.45 20.92 -5.67
C LEU A 296 -13.09 21.23 -4.21
N VAL A 297 -11.89 20.83 -3.78
CA VAL A 297 -11.36 21.16 -2.44
C VAL A 297 -11.18 22.67 -2.29
N THR A 298 -10.64 23.34 -3.33
CA THR A 298 -10.45 24.81 -3.31
C THR A 298 -11.78 25.53 -3.16
N ILE A 299 -12.81 25.12 -3.92
CA ILE A 299 -14.16 25.68 -3.83
C ILE A 299 -14.77 25.40 -2.46
N ALA A 300 -14.68 24.16 -1.96
CA ALA A 300 -15.24 23.78 -0.66
C ALA A 300 -14.56 24.54 0.49
N THR A 301 -13.24 24.69 0.46
CA THR A 301 -12.50 25.44 1.48
C THR A 301 -12.78 26.96 1.41
N PHE A 302 -13.06 27.49 0.23
CA PHE A 302 -13.47 28.89 0.08
C PHE A 302 -14.80 29.16 0.79
N PHE A 303 -15.79 28.27 0.68
CA PHE A 303 -17.10 28.44 1.28
C PHE A 303 -17.16 28.02 2.77
N ASN A 304 -16.50 26.94 3.14
CA ASN A 304 -16.63 26.30 4.48
C ASN A 304 -15.39 26.49 5.36
N GLY A 305 -14.28 26.99 4.79
CA GLY A 305 -12.99 27.09 5.49
C GLY A 305 -12.17 25.79 5.43
N LYS A 306 -10.95 25.88 5.94
CA LYS A 306 -10.05 24.73 6.07
C LYS A 306 -10.58 23.72 7.09
N PRO A 307 -10.19 22.41 6.98
CA PRO A 307 -10.53 21.39 7.98
C PRO A 307 -10.14 21.84 9.38
N LYS A 308 -11.04 21.65 10.34
CA LYS A 308 -10.81 22.03 11.76
C LYS A 308 -10.13 20.94 12.57
N LEU A 309 -10.00 19.72 12.01
CA LEU A 309 -9.21 18.65 12.61
C LEU A 309 -7.72 18.96 12.51
N SER A 310 -6.98 18.70 13.60
CA SER A 310 -5.52 18.77 13.57
C SER A 310 -4.95 17.79 12.57
N GLU A 311 -3.78 18.10 12.04
CA GLU A 311 -3.09 17.28 11.06
C GLU A 311 -2.82 15.87 11.58
N ASP A 312 -2.36 15.74 12.83
CA ASP A 312 -2.11 14.44 13.49
C ASP A 312 -3.36 13.54 13.52
N ILE A 313 -4.52 14.13 13.82
CA ILE A 313 -5.78 13.37 13.83
C ILE A 313 -6.15 12.92 12.42
N ARG A 314 -5.99 13.80 11.43
CA ARG A 314 -6.28 13.48 10.03
C ARG A 314 -5.37 12.38 9.50
N LEU A 315 -4.07 12.43 9.84
CA LEU A 315 -3.11 11.38 9.49
C LEU A 315 -3.51 10.03 10.09
N LYS A 316 -3.83 9.98 11.38
CA LYS A 316 -4.29 8.75 12.04
C LYS A 316 -5.54 8.16 11.38
N ILE A 317 -6.49 8.99 10.96
CA ILE A 317 -7.68 8.52 10.24
C ILE A 317 -7.32 8.00 8.85
N LEU A 318 -6.45 8.69 8.11
CA LEU A 318 -5.98 8.26 6.80
C LEU A 318 -5.25 6.92 6.86
N ASP A 319 -4.45 6.71 7.89
CA ASP A 319 -3.64 5.50 8.08
C ASP A 319 -4.48 4.24 8.12
N TYR A 320 -5.54 4.23 8.91
CA TYR A 320 -6.36 3.02 9.01
C TYR A 320 -7.50 2.97 7.99
N ALA A 321 -8.15 4.10 7.67
CA ALA A 321 -9.35 4.14 6.84
C ALA A 321 -9.06 3.92 5.35
N TYR A 322 -7.91 4.39 4.89
CA TYR A 322 -7.48 4.28 3.49
C TYR A 322 -6.22 3.42 3.32
N ASP A 323 -5.87 2.69 4.38
CA ASP A 323 -4.69 1.80 4.41
C ASP A 323 -3.39 2.51 4.00
N SER A 324 -3.25 3.77 4.42
CA SER A 324 -2.09 4.62 4.08
C SER A 324 -0.94 4.54 5.10
N ARG A 325 -0.99 3.59 6.05
CA ARG A 325 0.08 3.37 7.06
C ARG A 325 1.46 3.21 6.46
N HIS A 326 1.52 2.58 5.30
CA HIS A 326 2.78 2.41 4.59
C HIS A 326 3.38 3.77 4.19
N GLN A 327 2.55 4.75 3.83
CA GLN A 327 2.96 6.06 3.36
C GLN A 327 3.24 7.05 4.51
N SER A 328 2.60 6.87 5.67
CA SER A 328 2.74 7.74 6.84
C SER A 328 3.92 7.38 7.75
N THR A 329 4.74 6.42 7.34
CA THR A 329 5.93 6.01 8.09
C THR A 329 6.98 7.10 8.07
N ASP A 330 7.57 7.38 9.25
CA ASP A 330 8.72 8.29 9.37
C ASP A 330 9.87 7.81 8.50
N ARG A 331 10.21 8.60 7.50
CA ARG A 331 11.32 8.35 6.59
C ARG A 331 12.45 9.31 6.90
N PHE A 332 13.68 8.83 6.79
CA PHE A 332 14.86 9.71 6.83
C PHE A 332 15.12 10.34 5.47
N TRP A 333 14.71 9.66 4.40
CA TRP A 333 14.96 10.06 3.01
C TRP A 333 13.72 9.86 2.15
N SER A 334 13.60 10.61 1.05
CA SER A 334 12.57 10.39 0.05
C SER A 334 12.59 8.95 -0.47
N GLY A 335 11.53 8.49 -1.03
CA GLY A 335 11.39 7.19 -1.72
C GLY A 335 10.50 7.32 -2.95
N LEU A 336 10.41 8.54 -3.49
CA LEU A 336 9.46 8.92 -4.55
C LEU A 336 9.81 8.37 -5.91
N ASN A 337 11.12 8.29 -6.19
CA ASN A 337 11.63 7.87 -7.49
C ASN A 337 11.99 6.39 -7.49
N LEU A 338 11.65 5.68 -6.41
CA LEU A 338 11.93 4.26 -6.31
C LEU A 338 10.84 3.44 -7.00
N GLN A 339 11.27 2.44 -7.74
CA GLN A 339 10.43 1.42 -8.35
C GLN A 339 10.96 0.04 -7.97
N THR A 340 10.05 -0.91 -7.78
CA THR A 340 10.41 -2.32 -7.70
C THR A 340 10.52 -2.84 -9.12
N SER A 341 11.74 -3.20 -9.58
CA SER A 341 11.97 -3.69 -10.95
C SER A 341 11.64 -5.16 -11.10
N ASP A 342 12.08 -5.99 -10.16
CA ASP A 342 11.89 -7.42 -10.19
C ASP A 342 11.44 -7.97 -8.83
N VAL A 343 10.61 -9.01 -8.86
CA VAL A 343 10.17 -9.80 -7.70
C VAL A 343 10.38 -11.27 -7.99
N ILE A 344 11.35 -11.88 -7.33
CA ILE A 344 11.62 -13.31 -7.45
C ILE A 344 11.13 -13.99 -6.17
N THR A 345 10.23 -14.96 -6.30
CA THR A 345 9.69 -15.73 -5.18
C THR A 345 10.08 -17.18 -5.33
N ASN A 346 10.90 -17.68 -4.42
CA ASN A 346 11.26 -19.08 -4.34
C ASN A 346 10.51 -19.71 -3.18
N VAL A 347 9.79 -20.80 -3.40
CA VAL A 347 8.99 -21.47 -2.38
C VAL A 347 9.41 -22.92 -2.28
N GLN A 348 9.74 -23.37 -1.08
CA GLN A 348 9.98 -24.79 -0.76
C GLN A 348 8.84 -25.28 0.13
N PHE A 349 8.14 -26.31 -0.33
CA PHE A 349 7.08 -26.96 0.43
C PHE A 349 7.62 -28.13 1.26
N PHE A 350 7.04 -28.29 2.45
CA PHE A 350 7.24 -29.43 3.35
C PHE A 350 5.86 -30.01 3.71
N PRO A 351 5.20 -30.75 2.79
CA PRO A 351 3.82 -31.19 2.97
C PRO A 351 3.60 -32.06 4.19
N ALA A 352 4.55 -32.99 4.47
CA ALA A 352 4.51 -33.84 5.65
C ALA A 352 4.67 -33.09 7.00
N TYR A 353 5.09 -31.82 6.95
CA TYR A 353 5.17 -30.91 8.09
C TYR A 353 4.14 -29.77 8.01
N ARG A 354 3.33 -29.73 6.95
CA ARG A 354 2.35 -28.65 6.66
C ARG A 354 2.93 -27.26 6.71
N LEU A 355 4.13 -27.10 6.17
CA LEU A 355 4.90 -25.86 6.18
C LEU A 355 5.35 -25.50 4.76
N ALA A 356 5.59 -24.19 4.56
CA ALA A 356 6.33 -23.66 3.42
C ALA A 356 7.41 -22.68 3.90
N TYR A 357 8.54 -22.67 3.23
CA TYR A 357 9.53 -21.63 3.36
C TYR A 357 9.61 -20.83 2.05
N SER A 358 9.49 -19.53 2.14
CA SER A 358 9.47 -18.63 0.99
C SER A 358 10.60 -17.63 1.09
N GLU A 359 11.39 -17.50 0.04
CA GLU A 359 12.37 -16.43 -0.14
C GLU A 359 11.85 -15.46 -1.19
N LEU A 360 11.68 -14.20 -0.80
CA LEU A 360 11.34 -13.11 -1.71
C LEU A 360 12.58 -12.26 -1.92
N ILE A 361 13.02 -12.17 -3.18
CA ILE A 361 14.13 -11.33 -3.62
C ILE A 361 13.54 -10.18 -4.42
N LEU A 362 13.77 -8.95 -3.97
CA LEU A 362 13.26 -7.75 -4.60
C LEU A 362 14.42 -6.89 -5.08
N ARG A 363 14.30 -6.37 -6.30
CA ARG A 363 15.21 -5.38 -6.85
C ARG A 363 14.54 -4.02 -6.88
N ILE A 364 15.30 -3.02 -6.48
CA ILE A 364 14.85 -1.64 -6.35
C ILE A 364 15.67 -0.79 -7.30
N HIS A 365 14.96 -0.11 -8.19
CA HIS A 365 15.54 0.84 -9.13
C HIS A 365 15.18 2.27 -8.71
N ASN A 366 16.15 3.19 -8.81
CA ASN A 366 15.94 4.61 -8.58
C ASN A 366 15.96 5.34 -9.93
N ASP A 367 14.83 5.88 -10.34
CA ASP A 367 14.65 6.55 -11.64
C ASP A 367 15.24 7.97 -11.71
N GLN A 368 15.93 8.44 -10.67
CA GLN A 368 16.55 9.76 -10.69
C GLN A 368 17.68 9.88 -11.72
N PHE A 369 17.76 11.02 -12.37
CA PHE A 369 18.85 11.28 -13.34
C PHE A 369 20.23 11.34 -12.66
N ARG A 370 21.21 10.64 -13.24
CA ARG A 370 22.62 10.54 -12.80
C ARG A 370 23.37 11.88 -12.62
N ASN A 371 22.84 13.02 -13.09
CA ASN A 371 23.53 14.31 -13.08
C ASN A 371 23.35 15.15 -11.80
N ARG A 372 22.63 14.66 -10.80
CA ARG A 372 22.50 15.35 -9.51
C ARG A 372 23.66 15.00 -8.57
N SER A 373 24.00 15.92 -7.69
CA SER A 373 25.00 15.69 -6.65
C SER A 373 24.67 14.40 -5.89
N ARG A 374 25.66 13.54 -5.67
CA ARG A 374 25.52 12.25 -4.95
C ARG A 374 24.70 12.33 -3.67
N TRP A 375 24.71 13.49 -3.01
CA TRP A 375 23.98 13.78 -1.76
C TRP A 375 22.45 13.91 -1.93
N PHE A 376 21.96 14.23 -3.13
CA PHE A 376 20.55 14.45 -3.43
C PHE A 376 19.88 13.28 -4.18
N SER A 377 20.67 12.24 -4.48
CA SER A 377 20.20 11.11 -5.27
C SER A 377 19.97 9.82 -4.44
N GLN A 378 20.16 9.90 -3.12
CA GLN A 378 19.94 8.76 -2.22
C GLN A 378 18.49 8.74 -1.74
N GLU A 379 17.84 7.58 -1.84
CA GLU A 379 16.47 7.38 -1.39
C GLU A 379 16.37 6.16 -0.46
N GLU A 380 15.31 6.13 0.35
CA GLU A 380 15.02 5.05 1.28
C GLU A 380 13.83 4.24 0.81
N ALA A 381 14.02 2.94 0.58
CA ALA A 381 12.94 2.03 0.29
C ALA A 381 12.34 1.44 1.58
N ILE A 382 11.03 1.50 1.68
CA ILE A 382 10.26 0.89 2.77
C ILE A 382 9.26 -0.09 2.17
N TYR A 383 9.36 -1.35 2.59
CA TYR A 383 8.42 -2.40 2.27
C TYR A 383 7.65 -2.84 3.50
N THR A 384 6.36 -3.08 3.35
CA THR A 384 5.52 -3.67 4.40
C THR A 384 4.88 -4.94 3.83
N PHE A 385 5.36 -6.09 4.30
CA PHE A 385 4.85 -7.40 3.91
C PHE A 385 3.66 -7.79 4.77
N GLN A 386 2.63 -8.35 4.15
CA GLN A 386 1.55 -9.04 4.82
C GLN A 386 1.87 -10.53 4.78
N ILE A 387 2.08 -11.14 5.93
CA ILE A 387 2.43 -12.56 6.05
C ILE A 387 1.24 -13.36 6.57
N PRO A 388 1.13 -14.67 6.26
CA PRO A 388 0.11 -15.55 6.84
C PRO A 388 0.19 -15.59 8.38
N GLU A 389 -0.92 -15.93 9.01
CA GLU A 389 -0.96 -16.06 10.47
C GLU A 389 0.07 -17.08 10.98
N GLN A 390 0.68 -16.75 12.13
CA GLN A 390 1.73 -17.55 12.77
C GLN A 390 2.99 -17.78 11.91
N SER A 391 3.15 -17.03 10.82
CA SER A 391 4.39 -17.03 10.03
C SER A 391 5.51 -16.28 10.72
N VAL A 392 6.75 -16.65 10.42
CA VAL A 392 7.93 -16.03 11.02
C VAL A 392 9.00 -15.69 9.98
N VAL A 393 9.60 -14.52 10.14
CA VAL A 393 10.77 -14.10 9.34
C VAL A 393 12.02 -14.61 10.03
N SER A 394 12.88 -15.30 9.28
CA SER A 394 14.09 -15.94 9.79
C SER A 394 15.32 -15.70 8.92
N SER A 395 15.19 -14.87 7.88
CA SER A 395 16.29 -14.50 7.01
C SER A 395 16.11 -13.10 6.44
N LEU A 396 17.18 -12.33 6.40
CA LEU A 396 17.31 -11.09 5.66
C LEU A 396 18.71 -11.04 5.06
N SER A 397 18.82 -10.63 3.80
CA SER A 397 20.09 -10.35 3.15
C SER A 397 19.98 -9.06 2.33
N LEU A 398 21.08 -8.34 2.22
CA LEU A 398 21.24 -7.18 1.35
C LEU A 398 22.46 -7.42 0.45
N TRP A 399 22.35 -7.11 -0.82
CA TRP A 399 23.52 -7.11 -1.71
C TRP A 399 24.27 -5.78 -1.59
N ILE A 400 25.53 -5.86 -1.17
CA ILE A 400 26.45 -4.75 -1.02
C ILE A 400 27.62 -5.01 -1.96
N GLU A 401 27.88 -4.11 -2.91
CA GLU A 401 28.92 -4.28 -3.94
C GLU A 401 28.84 -5.60 -4.73
N GLY A 402 27.62 -6.13 -4.88
CA GLY A 402 27.36 -7.38 -5.62
C GLY A 402 27.48 -8.66 -4.78
N GLU A 403 27.89 -8.58 -3.51
CA GLU A 403 27.98 -9.72 -2.59
C GLU A 403 26.78 -9.75 -1.63
N GLU A 404 26.30 -10.96 -1.33
CA GLU A 404 25.20 -11.18 -0.39
C GLU A 404 25.69 -11.02 1.07
N ALA A 405 25.31 -9.93 1.71
CA ALA A 405 25.52 -9.70 3.14
C ALA A 405 24.31 -10.20 3.94
N LYS A 406 24.51 -11.23 4.78
CA LYS A 406 23.47 -11.80 5.63
C LYS A 406 23.29 -10.99 6.91
N ALA A 407 22.05 -10.81 7.34
CA ALA A 407 21.70 -10.09 8.55
C ALA A 407 22.14 -10.84 9.81
N ARG A 408 22.40 -10.07 10.87
CA ARG A 408 22.52 -10.58 12.25
C ARG A 408 21.28 -10.23 13.04
N LEU A 409 20.88 -11.16 13.90
CA LEU A 409 19.78 -10.94 14.82
C LEU A 409 20.25 -10.14 16.03
N THR A 410 19.42 -9.19 16.46
CA THR A 410 19.64 -8.43 17.68
C THR A 410 18.31 -8.01 18.30
N THR A 411 18.33 -7.36 19.45
CA THR A 411 17.11 -6.78 20.01
C THR A 411 16.59 -5.63 19.13
N LYS A 412 15.28 -5.46 19.08
CA LYS A 412 14.64 -4.42 18.28
C LYS A 412 15.22 -3.04 18.57
N SER A 413 15.44 -2.70 19.84
CA SER A 413 15.99 -1.40 20.25
C SER A 413 17.42 -1.15 19.76
N LYS A 414 18.28 -2.18 19.77
CA LYS A 414 19.64 -2.06 19.21
C LYS A 414 19.61 -1.89 17.70
N ALA A 415 18.74 -2.65 16.99
CA ALA A 415 18.57 -2.54 15.56
C ALA A 415 18.06 -1.13 15.13
N GLU A 416 17.06 -0.61 15.84
CA GLU A 416 16.54 0.75 15.62
C GLU A 416 17.62 1.82 15.87
N ASN A 417 18.36 1.72 16.95
CA ASN A 417 19.44 2.67 17.24
C ASN A 417 20.55 2.64 16.17
N ALA A 418 20.98 1.45 15.76
CA ALA A 418 21.98 1.28 14.72
C ALA A 418 21.50 1.87 13.40
N TYR A 419 20.30 1.50 12.96
CA TYR A 419 19.71 1.99 11.71
C TYR A 419 19.55 3.51 11.72
N ASN A 420 18.95 4.07 12.76
CA ASN A 420 18.71 5.50 12.89
C ASN A 420 20.02 6.32 12.92
N THR A 421 21.08 5.77 13.54
CA THR A 421 22.37 6.43 13.58
C THR A 421 23.06 6.41 12.21
N ILE A 422 23.08 5.26 11.55
CA ILE A 422 23.77 5.08 10.29
C ILE A 422 23.05 5.80 9.16
N VAL A 423 21.73 5.63 9.01
CA VAL A 423 20.94 6.27 7.95
C VAL A 423 20.76 7.75 8.20
N GLY A 424 20.40 8.13 9.43
CA GLY A 424 20.06 9.51 9.75
C GLY A 424 21.26 10.44 9.89
N ARG A 425 22.48 9.93 10.16
CA ARG A 425 23.67 10.74 10.40
C ARG A 425 24.84 10.42 9.47
N GLU A 426 25.07 9.14 9.16
CA GLU A 426 26.28 8.70 8.44
C GLU A 426 26.03 8.40 6.97
N MET A 427 24.77 8.23 6.56
CA MET A 427 24.32 7.99 5.18
C MET A 427 25.02 6.79 4.51
N ARG A 428 25.10 5.65 5.21
CA ARG A 428 25.72 4.41 4.77
C ARG A 428 24.70 3.29 4.60
N ASP A 429 25.12 2.14 4.15
CA ASP A 429 24.31 1.01 3.66
C ASP A 429 23.75 0.08 4.77
N PRO A 430 22.63 0.34 5.46
CA PRO A 430 21.98 -0.67 6.26
C PRO A 430 20.65 -1.16 5.66
N SER A 431 20.26 -2.38 6.04
CA SER A 431 18.89 -2.88 5.90
C SER A 431 18.42 -3.49 7.21
N VAL A 432 17.15 -3.29 7.55
CA VAL A 432 16.58 -3.78 8.80
C VAL A 432 15.17 -4.31 8.61
N VAL A 433 14.83 -5.36 9.36
CA VAL A 433 13.48 -5.93 9.40
C VAL A 433 12.88 -5.74 10.78
N TYR A 434 11.66 -5.22 10.81
CA TYR A 434 10.87 -5.05 12.02
C TYR A 434 9.58 -5.84 11.98
N TRP A 435 9.25 -6.48 13.09
CA TRP A 435 7.93 -7.00 13.34
C TRP A 435 6.92 -5.84 13.55
N MET A 436 5.70 -6.03 13.03
CA MET A 436 4.57 -5.11 13.20
C MET A 436 3.31 -5.90 13.56
N GLU A 437 2.39 -5.28 14.30
CA GLU A 437 1.09 -5.87 14.62
C GLU A 437 0.27 -6.21 13.37
N GLY A 438 -0.55 -7.26 13.46
CA GLY A 438 -1.46 -7.69 12.41
C GLY A 438 -0.80 -8.53 11.32
N ASN A 439 0.14 -9.39 11.69
CA ASN A 439 0.90 -10.27 10.79
C ASN A 439 1.62 -9.46 9.70
N LYS A 440 2.26 -8.37 10.08
CA LYS A 440 3.01 -7.49 9.17
C LYS A 440 4.48 -7.43 9.53
N ILE A 441 5.28 -7.29 8.50
CA ILE A 441 6.73 -7.13 8.61
C ILE A 441 7.14 -5.92 7.79
N ARG A 442 7.96 -5.05 8.35
CA ARG A 442 8.52 -3.89 7.67
C ARG A 442 10.00 -4.09 7.40
N VAL A 443 10.39 -3.89 6.15
CA VAL A 443 11.79 -3.87 5.72
C VAL A 443 12.15 -2.45 5.29
N ARG A 444 13.27 -1.95 5.75
CA ARG A 444 13.86 -0.67 5.33
C ARG A 444 15.20 -0.93 4.69
N VAL A 445 15.43 -0.33 3.53
CA VAL A 445 16.66 -0.48 2.73
C VAL A 445 17.18 0.90 2.35
N PHE A 446 18.44 1.16 2.63
CA PHE A 446 19.12 2.41 2.31
C PHE A 446 20.60 2.15 2.00
N PRO A 447 21.26 3.00 1.16
CA PRO A 447 20.67 3.93 0.22
C PRO A 447 20.24 3.23 -1.08
N CYS A 448 19.19 3.74 -1.70
CA CYS A 448 18.85 3.38 -3.07
C CYS A 448 19.31 4.51 -3.99
N THR A 449 20.35 4.29 -4.78
CA THR A 449 20.98 5.29 -5.65
C THR A 449 20.60 5.05 -7.12
N PRO A 450 20.68 6.06 -8.00
CA PRO A 450 20.45 5.89 -9.43
C PRO A 450 21.54 5.11 -10.16
N ASP A 451 22.70 4.92 -9.52
CA ASP A 451 23.87 4.29 -10.15
C ASP A 451 23.78 2.77 -10.13
N GLU A 452 23.10 2.20 -9.12
CA GLU A 452 23.00 0.76 -8.89
C GLU A 452 21.59 0.34 -8.49
N GLU A 453 21.15 -0.82 -8.98
CA GLU A 453 19.96 -1.47 -8.46
C GLU A 453 20.26 -2.08 -7.09
N ARG A 454 19.42 -1.79 -6.13
CA ARG A 454 19.54 -2.37 -4.79
C ARG A 454 18.73 -3.67 -4.72
N GLN A 455 19.33 -4.72 -4.21
CA GLN A 455 18.68 -6.02 -4.06
C GLN A 455 18.68 -6.44 -2.60
N PHE A 456 17.52 -6.90 -2.11
CA PHE A 456 17.42 -7.55 -0.81
C PHE A 456 16.59 -8.82 -0.89
N LYS A 457 16.81 -9.71 0.07
CA LYS A 457 16.08 -10.98 0.23
C LYS A 457 15.49 -11.07 1.62
N ILE A 458 14.26 -11.52 1.72
CA ILE A 458 13.61 -11.87 2.98
C ILE A 458 13.13 -13.32 2.94
N GLY A 459 13.39 -14.07 4.00
CA GLY A 459 12.97 -15.47 4.14
C GLY A 459 11.91 -15.64 5.21
N ILE A 460 10.81 -16.29 4.86
CA ILE A 460 9.60 -16.41 5.69
C ILE A 460 9.17 -17.88 5.74
N THR A 461 9.05 -18.40 6.96
CA THR A 461 8.44 -19.72 7.21
C THR A 461 6.96 -19.52 7.52
N SER A 462 6.09 -20.22 6.78
CA SER A 462 4.63 -20.12 6.92
C SER A 462 3.99 -21.48 7.12
N PRO A 463 3.01 -21.62 8.05
CA PRO A 463 2.15 -22.80 8.06
C PRO A 463 1.24 -22.80 6.82
N LEU A 464 0.96 -23.99 6.29
CA LEU A 464 0.01 -24.18 5.20
C LEU A 464 -1.39 -24.40 5.78
N LYS A 465 -2.38 -23.70 5.24
CA LYS A 465 -3.77 -23.90 5.66
C LYS A 465 -4.23 -25.27 5.22
N PHE A 466 -4.66 -26.11 6.17
CA PHE A 466 -5.20 -27.44 5.89
C PHE A 466 -6.71 -27.44 5.86
N GLU A 467 -7.28 -27.82 4.72
CA GLU A 467 -8.74 -27.87 4.52
C GLU A 467 -9.12 -28.99 3.53
N ASN A 468 -10.06 -29.85 3.93
CA ASN A 468 -10.59 -30.94 3.09
C ASN A 468 -9.52 -31.88 2.48
N GLY A 469 -8.42 -32.14 3.20
CA GLY A 469 -7.35 -33.02 2.72
C GLY A 469 -6.35 -32.31 1.78
N LEU A 470 -6.50 -31.00 1.58
CA LEU A 470 -5.59 -30.16 0.81
C LEU A 470 -4.83 -29.19 1.72
N LEU A 471 -3.63 -28.85 1.30
CA LEU A 471 -2.83 -27.78 1.87
C LEU A 471 -2.87 -26.58 0.93
N HIS A 472 -3.15 -25.41 1.49
CA HIS A 472 -3.24 -24.17 0.73
C HIS A 472 -2.14 -23.22 1.14
N TYR A 473 -1.42 -22.74 0.15
CA TYR A 473 -0.42 -21.68 0.28
C TYR A 473 -0.97 -20.39 -0.34
N GLU A 474 -0.87 -19.29 0.37
CA GLU A 474 -1.20 -17.96 -0.11
C GLU A 474 0.08 -17.15 -0.33
N SER A 475 0.15 -16.43 -1.45
CA SER A 475 1.28 -15.56 -1.77
C SER A 475 1.49 -14.50 -0.69
N ILE A 476 2.75 -14.22 -0.38
CA ILE A 476 3.13 -13.13 0.51
C ILE A 476 3.06 -11.83 -0.27
N THR A 477 2.15 -10.94 0.13
CA THR A 477 1.95 -9.65 -0.51
C THR A 477 2.73 -8.55 0.18
N PHE A 478 3.03 -7.49 -0.53
CA PHE A 478 3.72 -6.33 0.05
C PHE A 478 3.20 -5.01 -0.49
N LYS A 479 3.44 -3.95 0.26
CA LYS A 479 3.36 -2.56 -0.15
C LYS A 479 4.75 -1.97 -0.12
N GLY A 480 5.08 -1.12 -1.10
CA GLY A 480 6.43 -0.56 -1.25
C GLY A 480 6.52 0.41 -2.41
N PRO A 481 7.72 0.67 -2.91
CA PRO A 481 7.94 1.37 -4.17
C PRO A 481 7.09 0.81 -5.30
N ASP A 482 6.76 1.64 -6.30
CA ASP A 482 5.86 1.27 -7.39
C ASP A 482 6.29 -0.06 -8.04
N PHE A 483 5.39 -1.02 -8.03
CA PHE A 483 5.58 -2.35 -8.60
C PHE A 483 4.66 -2.64 -9.80
N SER A 484 3.96 -1.63 -10.31
CA SER A 484 3.00 -1.79 -11.41
C SER A 484 3.62 -2.33 -12.69
N LYS A 485 4.92 -2.12 -12.87
CA LYS A 485 5.72 -2.56 -14.02
C LYS A 485 6.72 -3.67 -13.68
N SER A 486 6.73 -4.19 -12.47
CA SER A 486 7.67 -5.21 -12.04
C SER A 486 7.53 -6.50 -12.84
N ASN A 487 8.65 -7.09 -13.20
CA ASN A 487 8.68 -8.47 -13.63
C ASN A 487 8.60 -9.36 -12.40
N ALA A 488 8.08 -10.56 -12.57
CA ALA A 488 8.05 -11.54 -11.51
C ALA A 488 8.44 -12.93 -12.02
N SER A 489 9.17 -13.66 -11.19
CA SER A 489 9.38 -15.09 -11.35
C SER A 489 9.03 -15.81 -10.06
N ILE A 490 8.36 -16.94 -10.18
CA ILE A 490 7.97 -17.79 -9.06
C ILE A 490 8.56 -19.16 -9.33
N ASN A 491 9.36 -19.65 -8.41
CA ASN A 491 10.02 -20.96 -8.48
C ASN A 491 9.57 -21.81 -7.30
N ILE A 492 9.07 -22.99 -7.56
CA ILE A 492 8.62 -23.95 -6.55
C ILE A 492 9.59 -25.12 -6.55
N LEU A 493 10.18 -25.37 -5.39
CA LEU A 493 11.15 -26.43 -5.16
C LEU A 493 10.53 -27.53 -4.29
N GLY A 494 10.76 -28.81 -4.66
CA GLY A 494 10.33 -29.95 -3.86
C GLY A 494 10.28 -31.20 -4.73
N GLU A 495 10.93 -32.30 -4.31
CA GLU A 495 11.08 -33.49 -5.12
C GLU A 495 9.79 -34.31 -5.23
N ASP A 496 8.97 -34.40 -4.19
CA ASP A 496 7.82 -35.32 -4.13
C ASP A 496 6.44 -34.63 -4.28
N ALA A 497 6.34 -33.33 -4.05
CA ALA A 497 5.07 -32.62 -4.01
C ALA A 497 4.62 -32.02 -5.36
N LEU A 498 5.49 -31.98 -6.36
CA LEU A 498 5.27 -31.23 -7.60
C LEU A 498 4.10 -31.74 -8.44
N SER A 499 3.87 -33.07 -8.46
CA SER A 499 2.80 -33.68 -9.25
C SER A 499 1.38 -33.39 -8.75
N SER A 500 1.24 -32.89 -7.53
CA SER A 500 -0.05 -32.59 -6.90
C SER A 500 -0.36 -31.09 -6.78
N ILE A 501 0.50 -30.23 -7.36
CA ILE A 501 0.35 -28.78 -7.25
C ILE A 501 -0.67 -28.27 -8.27
N GLU A 502 -1.67 -27.55 -7.78
CA GLU A 502 -2.67 -26.88 -8.57
C GLU A 502 -2.70 -25.38 -8.22
N SER A 503 -2.81 -24.53 -9.25
CA SER A 503 -3.04 -23.11 -9.08
C SER A 503 -4.16 -22.62 -9.97
N ALA A 504 -5.10 -21.89 -9.41
CA ALA A 504 -6.21 -21.29 -10.17
C ALA A 504 -5.81 -20.04 -10.98
N SER A 505 -4.65 -19.44 -10.70
CA SER A 505 -4.26 -18.13 -11.21
C SER A 505 -2.96 -18.10 -12.01
N LEU A 506 -2.17 -19.17 -11.97
CA LEU A 506 -0.85 -19.26 -12.58
C LEU A 506 -0.68 -20.60 -13.32
N ASP A 507 -0.20 -20.53 -14.54
CA ASP A 507 0.15 -21.71 -15.33
C ASP A 507 1.66 -21.95 -15.16
N PHE A 508 2.03 -22.93 -14.36
CA PHE A 508 3.42 -23.28 -14.10
C PHE A 508 3.99 -24.18 -15.20
N GLU A 509 5.23 -23.94 -15.57
CA GLU A 509 6.03 -24.79 -16.44
C GLU A 509 6.93 -25.68 -15.57
N GLU A 510 6.98 -26.97 -15.86
CA GLU A 510 7.85 -27.92 -15.16
C GLU A 510 9.13 -28.15 -15.96
N ASP A 511 10.28 -27.93 -15.36
CA ASP A 511 11.59 -28.23 -15.91
C ASP A 511 12.49 -28.84 -14.82
N ASN A 512 12.96 -30.08 -15.04
CA ASN A 512 13.91 -30.81 -14.17
C ASN A 512 13.51 -30.83 -12.67
N GLY A 513 12.21 -30.99 -12.35
CA GLY A 513 11.75 -31.06 -10.98
C GLY A 513 11.60 -29.67 -10.32
N LEU A 514 11.61 -28.61 -11.11
CA LEU A 514 11.32 -27.23 -10.73
C LEU A 514 10.05 -26.78 -11.44
N LEU A 515 9.04 -26.33 -10.70
CA LEU A 515 7.91 -25.61 -11.29
C LEU A 515 8.23 -24.12 -11.31
N SER A 516 8.18 -23.52 -12.49
CA SER A 516 8.46 -22.10 -12.66
C SER A 516 7.33 -21.38 -13.37
N TRP A 517 7.16 -20.10 -13.01
CA TRP A 517 6.28 -19.17 -13.68
C TRP A 517 6.99 -17.82 -13.84
N GLN A 518 6.82 -17.18 -14.99
CA GLN A 518 7.38 -15.86 -15.26
C GLN A 518 6.30 -14.96 -15.88
N GLY A 519 6.31 -13.68 -15.49
CA GLY A 519 5.35 -12.72 -16.03
C GLY A 519 5.41 -11.35 -15.32
N ARG A 520 4.32 -10.60 -15.41
CA ARG A 520 4.16 -9.38 -14.63
C ARG A 520 3.75 -9.72 -13.21
N TYR A 521 4.26 -8.96 -12.22
CA TYR A 521 3.94 -9.20 -10.83
C TYR A 521 2.44 -9.23 -10.56
N LYS A 522 1.99 -10.31 -9.95
CA LYS A 522 0.63 -10.52 -9.46
C LYS A 522 0.68 -10.64 -7.94
N PRO A 523 0.06 -9.74 -7.17
CA PRO A 523 0.17 -9.76 -5.71
C PRO A 523 -0.55 -10.95 -5.07
N HIS A 524 -1.67 -11.40 -5.65
CA HIS A 524 -2.48 -12.47 -5.07
C HIS A 524 -2.51 -13.69 -5.98
N TRP A 525 -1.93 -14.77 -5.50
CA TRP A 525 -2.02 -16.10 -6.10
C TRP A 525 -1.99 -17.16 -5.00
N THR A 526 -2.53 -18.30 -5.31
CA THR A 526 -2.67 -19.42 -4.38
C THR A 526 -2.21 -20.71 -5.03
N ILE A 527 -1.69 -21.62 -4.21
CA ILE A 527 -1.33 -22.97 -4.59
C ILE A 527 -2.05 -23.93 -3.65
N SER A 528 -2.60 -24.98 -4.21
CA SER A 528 -3.16 -26.11 -3.47
C SER A 528 -2.36 -27.35 -3.78
N LEU A 529 -2.06 -28.14 -2.76
CA LEU A 529 -1.38 -29.42 -2.89
C LEU A 529 -2.01 -30.45 -1.97
N THR A 530 -1.90 -31.73 -2.33
CA THR A 530 -2.44 -32.83 -1.52
C THR A 530 -1.68 -32.94 -0.20
N ALA A 531 -2.40 -33.06 0.90
CA ALA A 531 -1.80 -33.20 2.20
C ALA A 531 -1.24 -34.63 2.37
N GLU A 532 0.02 -34.71 2.77
CA GLU A 532 0.66 -35.96 3.16
C GLU A 532 0.36 -36.33 4.61
N ALA A 533 0.63 -37.57 4.98
CA ALA A 533 0.65 -37.98 6.38
C ALA A 533 1.74 -37.20 7.13
N LEU A 534 1.43 -36.80 8.36
CA LEU A 534 2.40 -36.05 9.18
C LEU A 534 3.67 -36.91 9.42
N ALA A 535 4.82 -36.29 9.25
CA ALA A 535 6.09 -36.93 9.51
C ALA A 535 6.30 -37.15 11.02
N ASP A 536 6.80 -38.30 11.37
CA ASP A 536 7.13 -38.66 12.76
C ASP A 536 8.58 -38.26 13.17
N LYS A 537 9.32 -37.64 12.27
CA LYS A 537 10.72 -37.30 12.45
C LYS A 537 10.88 -35.93 13.11
N PRO A 538 11.66 -35.80 14.20
CA PRO A 538 11.87 -34.52 14.87
C PRO A 538 13.03 -33.73 14.27
N PHE A 539 13.05 -32.43 14.55
CA PHE A 539 14.21 -31.57 14.45
C PHE A 539 14.94 -31.52 15.81
N LEU A 540 16.24 -31.70 15.82
CA LEU A 540 17.06 -31.70 17.05
C LEU A 540 17.95 -30.46 17.06
N PHE A 541 17.90 -29.71 18.16
CA PHE A 541 18.78 -28.57 18.39
C PHE A 541 19.00 -28.34 19.88
N ASN A 542 20.26 -28.11 20.28
CA ASN A 542 20.68 -27.83 21.66
C ASN A 542 20.06 -28.79 22.71
N GLY A 543 20.03 -30.13 22.41
CA GLY A 543 19.52 -31.13 23.33
C GLY A 543 18.01 -31.24 23.46
N LYS A 544 17.28 -30.48 22.66
CA LYS A 544 15.81 -30.53 22.55
C LYS A 544 15.39 -31.07 21.19
N SER A 545 14.28 -31.80 21.16
CA SER A 545 13.64 -32.25 19.93
C SER A 545 12.35 -31.49 19.71
N TYR A 546 12.03 -31.19 18.44
CA TYR A 546 10.81 -30.50 18.01
C TYR A 546 10.08 -31.39 17.01
N ARG A 547 8.90 -31.86 17.41
CA ARG A 547 8.10 -32.81 16.62
C ARG A 547 6.76 -32.18 16.25
N ILE A 548 6.29 -32.43 15.02
CA ILE A 548 4.94 -32.06 14.60
C ILE A 548 3.97 -33.20 14.94
N GLU A 549 2.80 -32.83 15.40
CA GLU A 549 1.73 -33.77 15.78
C GLU A 549 0.39 -33.21 15.27
N PRO A 550 -0.64 -34.07 15.08
CA PRO A 550 -1.99 -33.57 14.85
C PRO A 550 -2.42 -32.65 15.98
N LEU A 551 -3.17 -31.61 15.66
CA LEU A 551 -3.72 -30.71 16.66
C LEU A 551 -4.66 -31.50 17.60
N GLU A 552 -4.35 -31.56 18.87
CA GLU A 552 -5.27 -32.09 19.86
C GLU A 552 -6.47 -31.15 19.95
N ALA A 553 -7.66 -31.66 19.65
CA ALA A 553 -8.87 -30.87 19.78
C ALA A 553 -9.12 -30.62 21.27
N ASN A 554 -8.60 -29.50 21.78
CA ASN A 554 -8.85 -29.01 23.13
C ASN A 554 -10.26 -28.37 23.22
N THR A 555 -11.29 -29.15 22.86
CA THR A 555 -12.66 -28.72 23.05
C THR A 555 -13.02 -28.88 24.51
N LYS A 556 -13.23 -27.75 25.20
CA LYS A 556 -13.63 -27.76 26.62
C LYS A 556 -15.10 -27.51 26.74
N PRO A 557 -15.76 -28.18 27.72
CA PRO A 557 -17.14 -27.83 28.07
C PRO A 557 -17.22 -26.35 28.44
N PHE A 558 -18.09 -25.62 27.75
CA PHE A 558 -18.27 -24.21 27.97
C PHE A 558 -19.71 -23.79 27.74
N LYS A 559 -20.40 -23.38 28.79
CA LYS A 559 -21.72 -22.78 28.68
C LYS A 559 -21.61 -21.28 28.95
N ALA A 560 -21.93 -20.48 27.94
CA ALA A 560 -21.90 -19.03 28.08
C ALA A 560 -22.92 -18.56 29.12
N GLY A 561 -22.48 -17.92 30.18
CA GLY A 561 -23.32 -17.22 31.14
C GLY A 561 -23.80 -15.85 30.62
N SER A 562 -22.99 -15.23 29.81
CA SER A 562 -23.27 -13.98 29.10
C SER A 562 -22.67 -14.00 27.73
N ILE A 563 -23.40 -13.50 26.73
CA ILE A 563 -22.97 -13.35 25.34
C ILE A 563 -22.87 -11.85 25.04
N TYR A 564 -21.78 -11.47 24.42
CA TYR A 564 -21.51 -10.10 24.02
C TYR A 564 -21.39 -10.05 22.50
N ILE A 565 -22.04 -9.09 21.88
CA ILE A 565 -21.94 -8.89 20.44
C ILE A 565 -21.24 -7.59 20.12
N ASP A 566 -20.25 -7.66 19.26
CA ASP A 566 -19.45 -6.54 18.79
C ASP A 566 -20.07 -5.97 17.52
N LEU A 567 -20.74 -4.83 17.61
CA LEU A 567 -21.63 -4.29 16.60
C LEU A 567 -20.96 -3.20 15.74
N ASN A 568 -21.08 -3.36 14.44
CA ASN A 568 -20.66 -2.39 13.41
C ASN A 568 -21.45 -2.59 12.11
N LYS A 569 -21.18 -1.78 11.09
CA LYS A 569 -21.87 -1.81 9.77
C LYS A 569 -21.68 -3.11 8.97
N GLN A 570 -20.83 -4.05 9.39
CA GLN A 570 -20.61 -5.30 8.66
C GLN A 570 -21.71 -6.34 8.89
N TRP A 571 -22.50 -6.14 9.91
CA TRP A 571 -23.62 -7.01 10.23
C TRP A 571 -24.81 -6.74 9.33
N THR A 572 -25.44 -7.81 8.84
CA THR A 572 -26.74 -7.74 8.17
C THR A 572 -27.87 -7.91 9.19
N ASP A 573 -29.04 -7.33 8.89
CA ASP A 573 -30.20 -7.46 9.78
C ASP A 573 -30.63 -8.91 9.98
N THR A 574 -30.48 -9.76 8.96
CA THR A 574 -30.77 -11.20 9.02
C THR A 574 -29.85 -11.93 9.99
N GLU A 575 -28.54 -11.69 9.91
CA GLU A 575 -27.57 -12.29 10.84
C GLU A 575 -27.84 -11.86 12.30
N LEU A 576 -28.14 -10.58 12.50
CA LEU A 576 -28.47 -10.06 13.84
C LEU A 576 -29.75 -10.69 14.42
N GLU A 577 -30.75 -10.94 13.59
CA GLU A 577 -31.97 -11.63 13.99
C GLU A 577 -31.71 -13.10 14.32
N GLU A 578 -30.92 -13.81 13.52
CA GLU A 578 -30.51 -15.19 13.77
C GLU A 578 -29.73 -15.31 15.09
N ILE A 579 -28.74 -14.46 15.32
CA ILE A 579 -27.95 -14.44 16.56
C ILE A 579 -28.85 -14.14 17.75
N PHE A 580 -29.78 -13.19 17.65
CA PHE A 580 -30.71 -12.89 18.71
C PHE A 580 -31.58 -14.11 19.04
N ASN A 581 -32.01 -14.86 18.01
CA ASN A 581 -32.80 -16.09 18.20
C ASN A 581 -31.99 -17.23 18.84
N MET A 582 -30.75 -17.44 18.42
CA MET A 582 -29.84 -18.46 18.98
C MET A 582 -29.47 -18.18 20.44
N THR A 583 -29.42 -16.92 20.83
CA THR A 583 -29.02 -16.51 22.19
C THR A 583 -30.21 -16.38 23.18
N LYS A 584 -31.44 -16.75 22.77
CA LYS A 584 -32.62 -16.73 23.64
C LYS A 584 -32.36 -17.56 24.89
N GLY A 585 -32.61 -16.96 26.05
CA GLY A 585 -32.39 -17.61 27.36
C GLY A 585 -31.01 -17.32 27.97
N THR A 586 -30.09 -16.63 27.25
CA THR A 586 -28.82 -16.17 27.78
C THR A 586 -28.81 -14.62 27.83
N ASN A 587 -28.06 -14.06 28.75
CA ASN A 587 -27.94 -12.59 28.81
C ASN A 587 -27.11 -12.10 27.62
N LEU A 588 -27.74 -11.34 26.71
CA LEU A 588 -27.09 -10.74 25.55
C LEU A 588 -26.78 -9.26 25.81
N TYR A 589 -25.55 -8.87 25.55
CA TYR A 589 -25.07 -7.51 25.70
C TYR A 589 -24.43 -6.99 24.39
N ALA A 590 -24.52 -5.70 24.16
CA ALA A 590 -23.79 -5.03 23.09
C ALA A 590 -23.20 -3.71 23.59
N CYS A 591 -22.18 -3.21 22.89
CA CYS A 591 -21.56 -1.93 23.20
C CYS A 591 -22.33 -0.80 22.51
N ASN A 592 -22.70 0.24 23.26
CA ASN A 592 -23.31 1.45 22.70
C ASN A 592 -22.21 2.43 22.22
N ALA A 593 -22.64 3.53 21.58
CA ALA A 593 -21.74 4.56 21.06
C ALA A 593 -20.85 5.25 22.15
N ASN A 594 -21.22 5.12 23.41
CA ASN A 594 -20.45 5.65 24.54
C ASN A 594 -19.46 4.64 25.13
N GLY A 595 -19.35 3.45 24.52
CA GLY A 595 -18.49 2.38 25.02
C GLY A 595 -19.06 1.63 26.23
N GLN A 596 -20.37 1.76 26.54
CA GLN A 596 -21.00 1.06 27.64
C GLN A 596 -21.66 -0.22 27.17
N LEU A 597 -21.55 -1.30 27.94
CA LEU A 597 -22.24 -2.55 27.68
C LEU A 597 -23.70 -2.45 28.14
N VAL A 598 -24.62 -2.52 27.19
CA VAL A 598 -26.07 -2.47 27.42
C VAL A 598 -26.70 -3.83 27.14
N ARG A 599 -27.67 -4.21 27.96
CA ARG A 599 -28.42 -5.44 27.77
C ARG A 599 -29.36 -5.29 26.58
N ILE A 600 -29.39 -6.31 25.73
CA ILE A 600 -30.23 -6.36 24.53
C ILE A 600 -31.49 -7.13 24.87
N ASN A 601 -32.64 -6.52 24.61
CA ASN A 601 -33.96 -7.12 24.89
C ASN A 601 -34.72 -7.47 23.62
N THR A 602 -34.41 -6.81 22.49
CA THR A 602 -35.04 -7.05 21.19
C THR A 602 -34.01 -7.09 20.07
N SER A 603 -34.27 -7.77 18.97
CA SER A 603 -33.42 -7.75 17.77
C SER A 603 -33.27 -6.35 17.19
N SER A 604 -34.30 -5.51 17.27
CA SER A 604 -34.26 -4.10 16.82
C SER A 604 -33.22 -3.27 17.58
N ASP A 605 -32.89 -3.64 18.82
CA ASP A 605 -31.85 -2.91 19.57
C ASP A 605 -30.47 -3.17 18.97
N LEU A 606 -30.19 -4.37 18.44
CA LEU A 606 -28.96 -4.71 17.74
C LEU A 606 -28.80 -3.87 16.48
N THR A 607 -29.82 -3.82 15.61
CA THR A 607 -29.80 -3.02 14.37
C THR A 607 -29.59 -1.54 14.63
N LYS A 608 -30.16 -0.98 15.72
CA LYS A 608 -29.97 0.42 16.09
C LYS A 608 -28.52 0.74 16.51
N LEU A 609 -27.82 -0.23 17.08
CA LEU A 609 -26.46 -0.09 17.57
C LEU A 609 -25.40 -0.43 16.51
N ALA A 610 -25.73 -1.19 15.46
CA ALA A 610 -24.83 -1.61 14.39
C ALA A 610 -24.49 -0.48 13.39
N LYS A 611 -24.25 0.75 13.87
CA LYS A 611 -24.01 1.95 13.04
C LYS A 611 -22.54 2.30 12.81
N PRO A 612 -21.59 2.02 13.74
CA PRO A 612 -20.20 2.39 13.56
C PRO A 612 -19.57 1.70 12.34
N ASN A 613 -18.65 2.37 11.64
CA ASN A 613 -17.92 1.79 10.52
C ASN A 613 -17.10 0.58 10.93
N PHE A 614 -16.55 0.62 12.13
CA PHE A 614 -15.83 -0.45 12.81
C PHE A 614 -16.07 -0.37 14.31
N SER A 615 -15.78 -1.44 15.00
CA SER A 615 -15.87 -1.53 16.45
C SER A 615 -14.53 -1.90 17.07
N LEU A 616 -14.30 -1.43 18.28
CA LEU A 616 -13.24 -1.85 19.17
C LEU A 616 -13.90 -2.33 20.45
N PHE A 617 -14.13 -3.64 20.54
CA PHE A 617 -14.89 -4.19 21.66
C PHE A 617 -14.16 -3.99 22.99
N PRO A 618 -14.84 -3.43 24.04
CA PRO A 618 -14.20 -3.13 25.33
C PRO A 618 -14.12 -4.36 26.23
N PHE A 619 -13.18 -5.27 25.96
CA PHE A 619 -13.01 -6.52 26.70
C PHE A 619 -12.83 -6.31 28.22
N HIS A 620 -12.27 -5.19 28.64
CA HIS A 620 -12.09 -4.82 30.04
C HIS A 620 -13.40 -4.59 30.81
N LYS A 621 -14.54 -4.41 30.10
CA LYS A 621 -15.86 -4.23 30.70
C LYS A 621 -16.60 -5.54 30.94
N ILE A 622 -16.04 -6.67 30.55
CA ILE A 622 -16.61 -7.98 30.81
C ILE A 622 -16.42 -8.32 32.29
N LYS A 623 -17.52 -8.54 32.99
CA LYS A 623 -17.48 -8.81 34.44
C LYS A 623 -17.04 -10.24 34.78
N ASP A 624 -17.51 -11.24 34.04
CA ASP A 624 -17.16 -12.65 34.22
C ASP A 624 -16.51 -13.21 32.95
N ILE A 625 -15.19 -13.07 32.91
CA ILE A 625 -14.39 -13.47 31.76
C ILE A 625 -14.48 -14.98 31.48
N GLY A 626 -14.55 -15.79 32.53
CA GLY A 626 -14.60 -17.26 32.41
C GLY A 626 -15.84 -17.80 31.70
N ASN A 627 -16.97 -17.12 31.84
CA ASN A 627 -18.27 -17.52 31.30
C ASN A 627 -18.76 -16.55 30.19
N ALA A 628 -17.89 -15.72 29.62
CA ALA A 628 -18.21 -14.79 28.57
C ALA A 628 -17.91 -15.39 27.19
N LEU A 629 -18.81 -15.20 26.23
CA LEU A 629 -18.59 -15.40 24.81
C LEU A 629 -18.76 -14.06 24.09
N VAL A 630 -17.75 -13.64 23.34
CA VAL A 630 -17.85 -12.47 22.48
C VAL A 630 -18.02 -12.92 21.03
N ILE A 631 -19.06 -12.44 20.38
CA ILE A 631 -19.32 -12.67 18.96
C ILE A 631 -18.94 -11.39 18.21
N THR A 632 -18.02 -11.51 17.27
CA THR A 632 -17.55 -10.38 16.48
C THR A 632 -17.69 -10.63 14.98
N LYS A 633 -17.80 -9.55 14.23
CA LYS A 633 -17.71 -9.52 12.78
C LYS A 633 -17.13 -8.16 12.38
N GLY A 634 -15.89 -8.16 11.91
CA GLY A 634 -15.19 -6.95 11.57
C GLY A 634 -14.74 -6.91 10.10
N ASN A 635 -13.99 -5.89 9.78
CA ASN A 635 -13.23 -5.79 8.55
C ASN A 635 -11.77 -5.52 8.88
N ILE A 636 -10.89 -5.67 7.90
CA ILE A 636 -9.45 -5.49 8.05
C ILE A 636 -9.06 -4.05 8.42
N LEU A 637 -9.89 -3.07 8.04
CA LEU A 637 -9.65 -1.65 8.28
C LEU A 637 -10.12 -1.25 9.68
N THR A 638 -9.33 -1.59 10.69
CA THR A 638 -9.52 -1.16 12.07
C THR A 638 -8.19 -0.69 12.66
N PRO A 639 -8.20 0.19 13.67
CA PRO A 639 -6.99 0.52 14.40
C PRO A 639 -6.33 -0.72 15.01
N ASN A 640 -5.00 -0.72 15.06
CA ASN A 640 -4.22 -1.67 15.84
C ASN A 640 -4.13 -1.22 17.30
N LEU A 641 -3.63 -2.07 18.18
CA LEU A 641 -3.37 -1.68 19.57
C LEU A 641 -2.31 -0.58 19.70
N SER A 642 -1.32 -0.58 18.81
CA SER A 642 -0.30 0.48 18.75
C SER A 642 -0.88 1.85 18.39
N ASP A 643 -1.93 1.91 17.56
CA ASP A 643 -2.61 3.16 17.22
C ASP A 643 -3.37 3.77 18.40
N LEU A 644 -3.66 2.96 19.41
CA LEU A 644 -4.37 3.34 20.64
C LEU A 644 -3.41 3.71 21.78
N ASN A 645 -2.13 3.90 21.49
CA ASN A 645 -1.15 4.33 22.49
C ASN A 645 -1.63 5.61 23.20
N ASP A 646 -1.32 5.74 24.47
CA ASP A 646 -1.68 6.86 25.34
C ASP A 646 -3.20 7.05 25.57
N SER A 647 -4.03 6.06 25.21
CA SER A 647 -5.47 6.09 25.51
C SER A 647 -5.80 5.37 26.82
N ALA A 648 -6.80 5.89 27.54
CA ALA A 648 -7.37 5.24 28.70
C ALA A 648 -7.96 3.86 28.34
N PHE A 649 -8.47 3.70 27.13
CA PHE A 649 -8.99 2.43 26.63
C PHE A 649 -7.91 1.33 26.61
N LYS A 650 -6.74 1.63 26.03
CA LYS A 650 -5.62 0.67 26.02
C LYS A 650 -5.12 0.37 27.43
N GLN A 651 -5.05 1.39 28.28
CA GLN A 651 -4.66 1.23 29.68
C GLN A 651 -5.64 0.32 30.46
N HIS A 652 -6.95 0.53 30.33
CA HIS A 652 -7.94 -0.32 31.00
C HIS A 652 -7.97 -1.75 30.46
N LEU A 653 -7.80 -1.93 29.12
CA LEU A 653 -7.60 -3.26 28.54
C LEU A 653 -6.43 -3.98 29.21
N PHE A 654 -5.31 -3.30 29.26
CA PHE A 654 -4.11 -3.81 29.91
C PHE A 654 -4.35 -4.23 31.37
N GLU A 655 -4.90 -3.33 32.20
CA GLU A 655 -5.19 -3.62 33.60
C GLU A 655 -6.15 -4.82 33.77
N SER A 656 -7.11 -4.97 32.85
CA SER A 656 -8.03 -6.10 32.86
C SER A 656 -7.31 -7.41 32.53
N PHE A 657 -6.50 -7.43 31.47
CA PHE A 657 -5.79 -8.64 31.03
C PHE A 657 -4.70 -9.09 32.01
N THR A 658 -4.13 -8.17 32.78
CA THR A 658 -3.14 -8.49 33.80
C THR A 658 -3.70 -8.97 35.12
N LYS A 659 -4.99 -8.71 35.41
CA LYS A 659 -5.67 -9.13 36.65
C LYS A 659 -6.11 -10.60 36.63
N THR A 660 -6.15 -11.25 35.48
CA THR A 660 -6.68 -12.62 35.35
C THR A 660 -5.89 -13.41 34.29
N ASP A 661 -5.70 -14.68 34.55
CA ASP A 661 -5.09 -15.61 33.58
C ASP A 661 -6.13 -16.26 32.66
N LYS A 662 -7.42 -15.99 32.88
CA LYS A 662 -8.46 -16.53 32.03
C LYS A 662 -8.49 -15.82 30.68
N ARG A 663 -8.55 -16.60 29.60
CA ARG A 663 -8.73 -16.10 28.24
C ARG A 663 -10.21 -15.86 27.95
N ILE A 664 -10.49 -14.81 27.15
CA ILE A 664 -11.84 -14.50 26.70
C ILE A 664 -12.11 -15.29 25.43
N LYS A 665 -13.28 -15.93 25.37
CA LYS A 665 -13.69 -16.67 24.19
C LYS A 665 -14.29 -15.73 23.15
N VAL A 666 -13.74 -15.76 21.95
CA VAL A 666 -14.16 -14.92 20.83
C VAL A 666 -14.52 -15.79 19.64
N PHE A 667 -15.75 -15.66 19.17
CA PHE A 667 -16.21 -16.28 17.93
C PHE A 667 -16.31 -15.20 16.84
N ASP A 668 -15.52 -15.33 15.79
CA ASP A 668 -15.44 -14.35 14.71
C ASP A 668 -16.09 -14.88 13.43
N LEU A 669 -17.10 -14.13 12.95
CA LEU A 669 -17.83 -14.42 11.71
C LEU A 669 -17.26 -13.65 10.50
N SER A 670 -16.13 -12.99 10.66
CA SER A 670 -15.47 -12.28 9.58
C SER A 670 -14.83 -13.26 8.60
N LYS A 671 -14.77 -12.87 7.32
CA LYS A 671 -13.90 -13.56 6.34
C LYS A 671 -12.42 -13.37 6.68
N GLN A 672 -12.10 -12.22 7.25
CA GLN A 672 -10.76 -11.87 7.76
C GLN A 672 -10.96 -11.08 9.06
N ALA A 673 -10.31 -11.51 10.12
CA ALA A 673 -10.39 -10.86 11.42
C ALA A 673 -9.92 -9.39 11.33
N SER A 674 -10.53 -8.52 12.13
CA SER A 674 -10.14 -7.12 12.23
C SER A 674 -8.70 -6.99 12.77
N SER A 675 -7.99 -5.91 12.40
CA SER A 675 -6.62 -5.67 12.89
C SER A 675 -6.55 -5.63 14.42
N TYR A 676 -7.59 -5.12 15.08
CA TYR A 676 -7.71 -5.11 16.54
C TYR A 676 -7.77 -6.52 17.13
N ILE A 677 -8.65 -7.38 16.60
CA ILE A 677 -8.78 -8.77 17.06
C ILE A 677 -7.51 -9.58 16.73
N LYS A 678 -6.93 -9.40 15.53
CA LYS A 678 -5.66 -10.03 15.16
C LYS A 678 -4.54 -9.68 16.13
N SER A 679 -4.41 -8.41 16.52
CA SER A 679 -3.39 -8.00 17.49
C SER A 679 -3.56 -8.69 18.85
N LEU A 680 -4.79 -8.92 19.29
CA LEU A 680 -5.07 -9.63 20.54
C LEU A 680 -4.82 -11.14 20.43
N ASP A 681 -5.16 -11.73 19.29
CA ASP A 681 -4.97 -13.16 19.04
C ASP A 681 -3.49 -13.53 18.85
N GLU A 682 -2.71 -12.71 18.14
CA GLU A 682 -1.24 -12.87 18.00
C GLU A 682 -0.54 -13.08 19.35
N PHE A 683 -0.98 -12.37 20.39
CA PHE A 683 -0.47 -12.49 21.76
C PHE A 683 -1.19 -13.57 22.58
N GLN A 684 -2.07 -14.38 21.95
CA GLN A 684 -2.83 -15.44 22.59
C GLN A 684 -3.58 -15.01 23.87
N ILE A 685 -4.11 -13.77 23.86
CA ILE A 685 -4.90 -13.21 24.95
C ILE A 685 -6.33 -13.75 24.91
N LEU A 686 -6.79 -14.14 23.72
CA LEU A 686 -8.10 -14.67 23.44
C LEU A 686 -8.04 -16.18 23.23
N ASP A 687 -9.15 -16.89 23.52
CA ASP A 687 -9.46 -18.17 22.90
C ASP A 687 -10.29 -17.84 21.64
N TYR A 688 -9.61 -17.73 20.50
CA TYR A 688 -10.18 -17.27 19.25
C TYR A 688 -10.62 -18.44 18.38
N TYR A 689 -11.80 -18.31 17.76
CA TYR A 689 -12.29 -19.21 16.75
C TYR A 689 -12.98 -18.44 15.61
N GLY A 690 -12.50 -18.59 14.39
CA GLY A 690 -13.12 -18.04 13.19
C GLY A 690 -14.02 -19.09 12.54
N GLY A 691 -15.26 -18.76 12.25
CA GLY A 691 -16.20 -19.73 11.69
C GLY A 691 -17.45 -19.13 11.08
N THR A 692 -18.37 -20.00 10.69
CA THR A 692 -19.66 -19.67 10.10
C THR A 692 -20.76 -19.54 11.15
N LEU A 693 -21.89 -18.97 10.76
CA LEU A 693 -23.04 -18.84 11.65
C LEU A 693 -23.60 -20.20 12.12
N SER A 694 -23.53 -21.23 11.26
CA SER A 694 -23.91 -22.60 11.61
C SER A 694 -22.98 -23.23 12.66
N GLU A 695 -21.67 -22.96 12.57
CA GLU A 695 -20.70 -23.42 13.56
C GLU A 695 -20.85 -22.69 14.90
N LEU A 696 -21.21 -21.40 14.87
CA LEU A 696 -21.58 -20.66 16.07
C LEU A 696 -22.78 -21.29 16.75
N GLN A 697 -23.82 -21.63 15.98
CA GLN A 697 -25.01 -22.31 16.50
C GLN A 697 -24.63 -23.63 17.13
N GLN A 698 -23.86 -24.47 16.47
CA GLN A 698 -23.35 -25.72 16.99
C GLN A 698 -22.57 -25.53 18.31
N THR A 699 -21.70 -24.54 18.38
CA THR A 699 -20.91 -24.19 19.55
C THR A 699 -21.78 -23.86 20.76
N ILE A 700 -22.88 -23.11 20.54
CA ILE A 700 -23.83 -22.73 21.59
C ILE A 700 -24.66 -23.97 22.03
N GLU A 701 -25.14 -24.75 21.06
CA GLU A 701 -25.99 -25.92 21.34
C GLU A 701 -25.22 -27.04 22.06
N THR A 702 -23.99 -27.33 21.63
CA THR A 702 -23.17 -28.38 22.27
C THR A 702 -22.54 -27.92 23.59
N SER A 703 -22.60 -26.62 23.89
CA SER A 703 -21.95 -26.02 25.05
C SER A 703 -20.47 -26.37 25.14
N THR A 704 -19.73 -26.23 24.01
CA THR A 704 -18.30 -26.51 23.94
C THR A 704 -17.59 -25.37 23.23
N PHE A 705 -16.34 -25.12 23.57
CA PHE A 705 -15.52 -24.13 22.89
C PHE A 705 -14.09 -24.65 22.71
N SER A 706 -13.50 -24.34 21.57
CA SER A 706 -12.10 -24.65 21.29
C SER A 706 -11.18 -23.75 22.11
N ALA A 707 -10.13 -24.30 22.68
CA ALA A 707 -9.17 -23.55 23.47
C ALA A 707 -7.73 -23.90 23.06
N TYR A 708 -6.83 -22.93 23.08
CA TYR A 708 -5.40 -23.18 22.88
C TYR A 708 -4.82 -24.02 24.02
N SER A 709 -3.82 -24.85 23.67
CA SER A 709 -3.05 -25.57 24.69
C SER A 709 -2.33 -24.57 25.60
N GLN A 710 -2.37 -24.83 26.90
CA GLN A 710 -1.63 -24.04 27.90
C GLN A 710 -0.31 -24.71 28.34
N LYS A 711 0.04 -25.83 27.69
CA LYS A 711 1.28 -26.55 28.00
C LYS A 711 2.47 -25.77 27.51
N ASN A 712 3.50 -25.65 28.35
CA ASN A 712 4.71 -24.90 28.02
C ASN A 712 5.59 -25.54 26.94
N ASP A 713 5.40 -26.82 26.70
CA ASP A 713 6.14 -27.65 25.76
C ASP A 713 5.41 -27.85 24.42
N VAL A 714 4.22 -27.26 24.26
CA VAL A 714 3.38 -27.40 23.06
C VAL A 714 2.95 -26.06 22.52
N VAL A 715 3.08 -25.90 21.20
CA VAL A 715 2.56 -24.77 20.44
C VAL A 715 1.54 -25.26 19.43
N SER A 716 0.35 -24.70 19.48
CA SER A 716 -0.74 -25.01 18.52
C SER A 716 -0.71 -24.12 17.31
N ILE A 717 -0.91 -24.70 16.11
CA ILE A 717 -1.02 -24.02 14.82
C ILE A 717 -2.37 -24.42 14.19
N PRO A 718 -3.46 -23.75 14.56
CA PRO A 718 -4.82 -24.12 14.17
C PRO A 718 -5.05 -24.10 12.65
N THR A 719 -4.46 -23.13 11.93
CA THR A 719 -4.59 -22.99 10.47
C THR A 719 -4.10 -24.21 9.73
N ALA A 720 -3.03 -24.85 10.21
CA ALA A 720 -2.47 -26.08 9.66
C ALA A 720 -3.03 -27.36 10.32
N GLN A 721 -3.90 -27.22 11.32
CA GLN A 721 -4.42 -28.31 12.16
C GLN A 721 -3.32 -29.22 12.75
N VAL A 722 -2.25 -28.58 13.24
CA VAL A 722 -1.11 -29.25 13.87
C VAL A 722 -0.69 -28.57 15.16
N GLN A 723 0.10 -29.26 15.95
CA GLN A 723 0.83 -28.72 17.09
C GLN A 723 2.32 -29.12 16.99
N ILE A 724 3.19 -28.29 17.53
CA ILE A 724 4.62 -28.60 17.64
C ILE A 724 4.91 -28.82 19.11
N ARG A 725 5.47 -30.01 19.43
CA ARG A 725 5.89 -30.39 20.78
C ARG A 725 7.40 -30.32 20.93
N SER A 726 7.88 -29.77 22.04
CA SER A 726 9.29 -29.76 22.40
C SER A 726 9.52 -30.78 23.52
N GLU A 727 10.48 -31.67 23.32
CA GLU A 727 10.90 -32.68 24.34
C GLU A 727 12.40 -32.58 24.61
N SER A 728 12.80 -32.79 25.85
CA SER A 728 14.22 -32.82 26.27
C SER A 728 14.75 -34.25 26.27
N ASP A 729 16.06 -34.40 26.07
CA ASP A 729 16.81 -35.67 26.24
C ASP A 729 16.47 -36.79 25.23
N VAL A 730 16.09 -36.44 24.01
CA VAL A 730 15.79 -37.43 22.97
C VAL A 730 17.04 -37.83 22.19
N LYS A 731 17.31 -39.14 22.11
CA LYS A 731 18.40 -39.69 21.29
C LYS A 731 17.87 -40.21 19.94
N VAL A 732 17.59 -39.35 19.04
CA VAL A 732 17.08 -39.65 17.67
C VAL A 732 17.86 -38.81 16.66
N SER A 733 17.95 -39.26 15.40
CA SER A 733 18.55 -38.46 14.31
C SER A 733 17.66 -37.25 13.96
N SER A 734 18.27 -36.10 13.65
CA SER A 734 17.54 -34.92 13.15
C SER A 734 17.29 -35.09 11.65
N GLU A 735 16.04 -35.18 11.25
CA GLU A 735 15.65 -35.34 9.83
C GLU A 735 14.57 -34.33 9.41
N ALA A 736 13.94 -33.62 10.36
CA ALA A 736 12.98 -32.57 10.08
C ALA A 736 13.66 -31.21 9.74
N PRO A 737 12.98 -30.31 9.04
CA PRO A 737 13.50 -28.97 8.78
C PRO A 737 13.58 -28.13 10.06
N ASP A 738 14.56 -27.24 10.12
CA ASP A 738 14.75 -26.30 11.25
C ASP A 738 13.59 -25.30 11.41
N HIS A 739 12.73 -25.21 10.43
CA HIS A 739 11.50 -24.42 10.44
C HIS A 739 10.54 -24.80 11.58
N LEU A 740 10.60 -26.03 12.10
CA LEU A 740 9.81 -26.45 13.25
C LEU A 740 10.24 -25.70 14.52
N LEU A 741 11.56 -25.57 14.75
CA LEU A 741 12.07 -24.76 15.87
C LEU A 741 11.70 -23.29 15.70
N ARG A 742 11.80 -22.74 14.49
CA ARG A 742 11.50 -21.32 14.24
C ARG A 742 10.05 -21.00 14.54
N LEU A 743 9.11 -21.81 14.09
CA LEU A 743 7.69 -21.64 14.38
C LEU A 743 7.36 -21.86 15.85
N PHE A 744 7.95 -22.88 16.48
CA PHE A 744 7.80 -23.12 17.90
C PHE A 744 8.29 -21.91 18.71
N ALA A 745 9.50 -21.41 18.43
CA ALA A 745 10.09 -20.29 19.13
C ALA A 745 9.29 -19.00 18.94
N TYR A 746 8.82 -18.70 17.71
CA TYR A 746 7.99 -17.54 17.45
C TYR A 746 6.71 -17.55 18.31
N ASN A 747 5.94 -18.62 18.22
CA ASN A 747 4.70 -18.74 18.99
C ASN A 747 4.96 -18.75 20.51
N LYS A 748 6.10 -19.33 20.95
CA LYS A 748 6.50 -19.30 22.36
C LYS A 748 6.85 -17.89 22.84
N VAL A 749 7.57 -17.12 22.03
CA VAL A 749 7.87 -15.71 22.32
C VAL A 749 6.59 -14.90 22.35
N MET A 750 5.69 -15.05 21.36
CA MET A 750 4.40 -14.35 21.32
C MET A 750 3.54 -14.69 22.54
N GLN A 751 3.50 -15.95 22.95
CA GLN A 751 2.79 -16.39 24.16
C GLN A 751 3.43 -15.82 25.45
N GLY A 752 4.77 -15.78 25.53
CA GLY A 752 5.49 -15.25 26.67
C GLY A 752 5.32 -13.73 26.81
N ILE A 753 5.44 -12.99 25.70
CA ILE A 753 5.11 -11.57 25.66
C ILE A 753 3.63 -11.38 26.06
N GLY A 754 2.72 -12.04 25.39
CA GLY A 754 1.31 -12.14 25.70
C GLY A 754 0.73 -10.85 26.29
N ARG A 755 0.21 -10.96 27.50
CA ARG A 755 -0.38 -9.82 28.21
C ARG A 755 0.60 -8.74 28.61
N ASN A 756 1.90 -9.06 28.71
CA ASN A 756 2.93 -8.08 29.03
C ASN A 756 3.23 -7.12 27.87
N TYR A 757 2.78 -7.42 26.65
CA TYR A 757 2.92 -6.50 25.50
C TYR A 757 2.34 -5.10 25.77
N PHE A 758 1.34 -5.02 26.61
CA PHE A 758 0.72 -3.74 27.00
C PHE A 758 1.57 -2.96 28.04
N ARG A 759 2.54 -3.62 28.69
CA ARG A 759 3.56 -2.97 29.52
C ARG A 759 4.76 -2.65 28.64
N ASN A 760 5.36 -1.51 28.83
CA ASN A 760 6.64 -1.20 28.19
C ASN A 760 7.80 -2.09 28.73
N ASP A 761 7.51 -3.06 29.60
CA ASP A 761 8.45 -3.88 30.34
C ASP A 761 8.18 -5.38 30.07
N PHE A 762 8.25 -5.76 28.79
CA PHE A 762 8.07 -7.16 28.36
C PHE A 762 9.37 -7.81 27.85
N LEU A 763 10.53 -7.17 28.10
CA LEU A 763 11.84 -7.65 27.69
C LEU A 763 12.39 -8.63 28.74
N GLU A 764 11.94 -9.88 28.66
CA GLU A 764 12.50 -10.97 29.46
C GLU A 764 13.69 -11.62 28.73
N GLU A 765 14.80 -11.84 29.45
CA GLU A 765 16.02 -12.41 28.87
C GLU A 765 15.80 -13.81 28.28
N GLU A 766 14.93 -14.60 28.87
CA GLU A 766 14.54 -15.93 28.34
C GLU A 766 13.89 -15.84 26.98
N LEU A 767 13.01 -14.86 26.76
CA LEU A 767 12.32 -14.65 25.48
C LEU A 767 13.30 -14.15 24.40
N ILE A 768 14.22 -13.26 24.78
CA ILE A 768 15.27 -12.78 23.88
C ILE A 768 16.16 -13.96 23.46
N ASN A 769 16.56 -14.81 24.40
CA ASN A 769 17.35 -16.00 24.12
C ASN A 769 16.60 -16.99 23.23
N THR A 770 15.30 -17.18 23.45
CA THR A 770 14.47 -18.05 22.60
C THR A 770 14.41 -17.53 21.16
N ALA A 771 14.19 -16.24 20.97
CA ALA A 771 14.19 -15.61 19.63
C ALA A 771 15.58 -15.70 18.98
N SER A 772 16.63 -15.47 19.74
CA SER A 772 18.03 -15.51 19.29
C SER A 772 18.42 -16.93 18.86
N THR A 773 18.12 -17.94 19.67
CA THR A 773 18.41 -19.35 19.36
C THR A 773 17.79 -19.79 18.04
N ALA A 774 16.57 -19.37 17.76
CA ALA A 774 15.85 -19.70 16.52
C ALA A 774 16.16 -18.74 15.36
N ASN A 775 16.91 -17.69 15.58
CA ASN A 775 17.21 -16.61 14.62
C ASN A 775 15.96 -16.08 13.93
N ILE A 776 15.04 -15.50 14.69
CA ILE A 776 13.71 -15.07 14.22
C ILE A 776 13.39 -13.64 14.61
N VAL A 777 12.62 -12.97 13.73
CA VAL A 777 12.07 -11.64 13.97
C VAL A 777 10.78 -11.74 14.79
N THR A 778 10.73 -10.98 15.89
CA THR A 778 9.60 -10.96 16.82
C THR A 778 9.37 -9.51 17.30
N PRO A 779 8.37 -9.21 18.13
CA PRO A 779 8.24 -7.89 18.74
C PRO A 779 9.46 -7.39 19.51
N ILE A 780 10.34 -8.30 19.95
CA ILE A 780 11.53 -7.99 20.76
C ILE A 780 12.86 -8.15 20.01
N SER A 781 12.83 -8.74 18.80
CA SER A 781 14.03 -9.04 18.00
C SER A 781 13.88 -8.57 16.56
N SER A 782 14.99 -8.21 15.95
CA SER A 782 15.06 -7.70 14.56
C SER A 782 16.31 -8.23 13.88
N LEU A 783 16.24 -8.43 12.57
CA LEU A 783 17.39 -8.72 11.73
C LEU A 783 17.91 -7.42 11.11
N ILE A 784 19.22 -7.21 11.17
CA ILE A 784 19.89 -6.04 10.61
C ILE A 784 21.12 -6.43 9.80
N VAL A 785 21.26 -5.83 8.62
CA VAL A 785 22.50 -5.88 7.82
C VAL A 785 23.22 -4.56 8.01
N LEU A 786 24.49 -4.62 8.37
CA LEU A 786 25.41 -3.48 8.47
C LEU A 786 26.58 -3.71 7.51
N GLU A 787 27.12 -2.62 6.97
CA GLU A 787 28.18 -2.65 5.95
C GLU A 787 29.49 -3.25 6.45
N THR A 788 29.89 -2.93 7.69
CA THR A 788 31.19 -3.35 8.20
C THR A 788 31.09 -4.11 9.54
N LEU A 789 32.08 -4.98 9.81
CA LEU A 789 32.19 -5.67 11.10
C LEU A 789 32.36 -4.69 12.26
N LYS A 790 33.04 -3.56 12.04
CA LYS A 790 33.20 -2.51 13.07
C LYS A 790 31.88 -1.87 13.47
N ASP A 791 30.91 -1.79 12.57
CA ASP A 791 29.58 -1.27 12.88
C ASP A 791 28.83 -2.25 13.79
N TYR A 792 28.94 -3.56 13.55
CA TYR A 792 28.37 -4.57 14.44
C TYR A 792 28.97 -4.50 15.84
N GLU A 793 30.30 -4.38 15.95
CA GLU A 793 31.00 -4.22 17.23
C GLU A 793 30.58 -2.93 17.95
N ARG A 794 30.50 -1.80 17.23
CA ARG A 794 30.09 -0.49 17.76
C ARG A 794 28.72 -0.48 18.42
N PHE A 795 27.77 -1.21 17.82
CA PHE A 795 26.41 -1.32 18.34
C PHE A 795 26.19 -2.54 19.24
N ASN A 796 27.25 -3.28 19.60
CA ASN A 796 27.20 -4.50 20.39
C ASN A 796 26.21 -5.52 19.79
N ILE A 797 26.34 -5.78 18.50
CA ILE A 797 25.55 -6.78 17.77
C ILE A 797 26.47 -7.96 17.44
N ASP A 798 26.54 -8.88 18.37
CA ASP A 798 27.39 -10.05 18.26
C ASP A 798 26.70 -11.17 17.48
N GLU A 799 27.49 -11.99 16.82
CA GLU A 799 27.02 -13.22 16.19
C GLU A 799 26.83 -14.29 17.27
N ASN A 800 25.60 -14.79 17.40
CA ASN A 800 25.32 -15.84 18.37
C ASN A 800 25.72 -17.21 17.81
N LYS A 801 26.78 -17.81 18.35
CA LYS A 801 27.31 -19.11 17.91
C LYS A 801 26.41 -20.30 18.23
N ASP A 802 25.51 -20.14 19.19
CA ASP A 802 24.60 -21.20 19.66
C ASP A 802 23.18 -21.03 19.07
N SER A 803 23.04 -20.29 17.96
CA SER A 803 21.77 -20.04 17.25
C SER A 803 21.74 -20.74 15.91
N LEU A 804 20.53 -20.88 15.36
CA LEU A 804 20.35 -21.22 13.95
C LEU A 804 20.88 -20.06 13.09
N GLU A 805 21.42 -20.40 11.93
CA GLU A 805 21.77 -19.41 10.92
C GLU A 805 20.52 -18.85 10.23
N ASN A 806 20.71 -17.82 9.37
CA ASN A 806 19.65 -17.37 8.47
C ASN A 806 19.12 -18.55 7.66
N ALA A 807 17.79 -18.72 7.67
CA ALA A 807 17.16 -19.75 6.88
C ALA A 807 17.46 -19.55 5.39
N SER A 808 17.64 -20.62 4.66
CA SER A 808 17.89 -20.57 3.21
C SER A 808 17.31 -21.80 2.53
N ILE A 809 16.84 -21.63 1.30
CA ILE A 809 16.50 -22.74 0.43
C ILE A 809 17.81 -23.48 0.11
N LYS A 810 17.93 -24.70 0.54
CA LYS A 810 19.09 -25.56 0.19
C LYS A 810 18.95 -25.91 -1.28
N SER A 811 19.74 -25.26 -2.12
CA SER A 811 19.93 -25.68 -3.50
C SER A 811 20.55 -27.07 -3.49
N SER A 812 19.85 -28.07 -3.99
CA SER A 812 20.42 -29.38 -4.32
C SER A 812 21.35 -29.17 -5.51
N GLY A 813 22.64 -28.94 -5.22
CA GLY A 813 23.71 -28.78 -6.20
C GLY A 813 23.79 -27.35 -6.72
N ALA A 814 24.72 -26.55 -6.18
CA ALA A 814 25.20 -25.36 -6.86
C ALA A 814 25.83 -25.79 -8.18
N VAL A 815 25.11 -25.60 -9.28
CA VAL A 815 25.76 -25.62 -10.61
C VAL A 815 26.60 -24.35 -10.65
N PRO A 816 27.93 -24.45 -10.78
CA PRO A 816 28.78 -23.26 -10.88
C PRO A 816 28.26 -22.32 -11.97
N GLU A 817 28.18 -21.04 -11.68
CA GLU A 817 27.72 -20.06 -12.67
C GLU A 817 28.57 -20.12 -13.94
N PRO A 818 28.02 -19.80 -15.13
CA PRO A 818 28.73 -19.97 -16.41
C PRO A 818 30.13 -19.33 -16.44
N HIS A 819 30.37 -18.28 -15.67
CA HIS A 819 31.67 -17.64 -15.55
C HIS A 819 32.64 -18.46 -14.68
N GLU A 820 32.19 -19.19 -13.69
CA GLU A 820 33.03 -20.09 -12.88
C GLU A 820 33.49 -21.28 -13.74
N TRP A 821 32.58 -21.84 -14.56
CA TRP A 821 32.97 -22.85 -15.56
C TRP A 821 33.99 -22.29 -16.56
N ALA A 822 33.85 -21.05 -17.02
CA ALA A 822 34.80 -20.39 -17.90
C ALA A 822 36.19 -20.25 -17.23
N ILE A 823 36.24 -19.91 -15.94
CA ILE A 823 37.48 -19.83 -15.16
C ILE A 823 38.10 -21.21 -15.00
N ILE A 824 37.33 -22.24 -14.66
CA ILE A 824 37.81 -23.61 -14.51
C ILE A 824 38.36 -24.16 -15.84
N ILE A 825 37.64 -23.95 -16.93
CA ILE A 825 38.07 -24.36 -18.29
C ILE A 825 39.36 -23.62 -18.68
N THR A 826 39.43 -22.31 -18.41
CA THR A 826 40.64 -21.51 -18.70
C THR A 826 41.83 -21.97 -17.86
N LEU A 827 41.61 -22.35 -16.60
CA LEU A 827 42.64 -22.89 -15.72
C LEU A 827 43.13 -24.27 -16.24
N ILE A 828 42.21 -25.15 -16.68
CA ILE A 828 42.53 -26.42 -17.24
C ILE A 828 43.33 -26.26 -18.56
N PHE A 829 42.92 -25.33 -19.43
CA PHE A 829 43.69 -25.03 -20.66
C PHE A 829 45.08 -24.46 -20.34
N PHE A 830 45.17 -23.58 -19.33
CA PHE A 830 46.47 -23.06 -18.91
C PHE A 830 47.38 -24.14 -18.34
N LEU A 831 46.87 -25.02 -17.49
CA LEU A 831 47.60 -26.14 -16.91
C LEU A 831 48.04 -27.16 -17.99
N THR A 832 47.19 -27.48 -18.95
CA THR A 832 47.54 -28.36 -20.09
C THR A 832 48.56 -27.70 -20.99
N PHE A 833 48.47 -26.37 -21.25
CA PHE A 833 49.46 -25.63 -22.01
C PHE A 833 50.82 -25.62 -21.30
N VAL A 834 50.88 -25.37 -19.99
CA VAL A 834 52.12 -25.41 -19.19
C VAL A 834 52.70 -26.82 -19.19
N TRP A 835 51.86 -27.87 -19.09
CA TRP A 835 52.32 -29.26 -19.16
C TRP A 835 52.90 -29.59 -20.54
N PHE A 836 52.24 -29.24 -21.64
CA PHE A 836 52.75 -29.39 -23.01
C PHE A 836 54.06 -28.66 -23.23
N LYS A 837 54.19 -27.45 -22.73
CA LYS A 837 55.44 -26.66 -22.83
C LYS A 837 56.57 -27.29 -22.02
N LYS A 838 56.27 -27.86 -20.87
CA LYS A 838 57.23 -28.57 -20.03
C LYS A 838 57.70 -29.89 -20.68
N VAL A 839 56.77 -30.66 -21.32
CA VAL A 839 57.07 -31.87 -22.07
C VAL A 839 57.95 -31.57 -23.30
N ASN A 840 57.64 -30.52 -24.04
CA ASN A 840 58.48 -30.10 -25.22
C ASN A 840 59.88 -29.58 -24.82
N LEU A 841 60.04 -28.99 -23.63
CA LEU A 841 61.34 -28.59 -23.11
C LEU A 841 62.19 -29.80 -22.64
N ILE A 842 61.53 -30.91 -22.28
CA ILE A 842 62.22 -32.15 -21.92
C ILE A 842 62.61 -32.94 -23.20
N SER A 843 61.78 -32.93 -24.27
CA SER A 843 62.08 -33.62 -25.53
C SER A 843 63.09 -32.88 -26.39
N SER A 844 63.44 -31.60 -26.12
CA SER A 844 64.52 -30.86 -26.86
C SER A 844 65.90 -31.01 -26.22
N LYS A 845 66.05 -31.80 -25.17
CA LYS A 845 67.35 -32.06 -24.49
C LYS A 845 67.82 -33.49 -24.62
N TRP A 846 67.35 -34.24 -25.65
CA TRP A 846 67.90 -35.51 -26.08
C TRP A 846 68.27 -35.45 -27.56
#